data_3a902b5630427cbd11ae73cb6f0a49e0
#
_entry.id   3a902b5630427cbd11ae73cb6f0a49e0
#
_cell.length_a   1.000
_cell.length_b   1.000
_cell.length_c   1.000
_cell.angle_alpha   90.00
_cell.angle_beta   90.00
_cell.angle_gamma   90.00
#
_symmetry.space_group_name_H-M   'P 1'
#
loop_
_entity.id
_entity.type
_entity.pdbx_description
1 polymer ?
#
loop_
_entity_poly.entity_id
_entity_poly.type
_entity_poly.pdbx_seq_one_letter_code
_entity_poly.pdbx_strand_id
1 'polypeptide(L)'
;MKRRFTLLLSLAFIFAASFAGNVDENTARRVATAFLHSRMPDAHMVAPELPEALPAIHIGSERTLMYAFNFEKGGYVLVSATDAAIPVLGYSFDGIFTFDNQPPALSAWLTGYELQLSDIMDRNLAATPEISASWKSLTDYQPGETAQRDLRSVEPLLPSTWDQGSRYNALCPVDGAGPGGHVYAGCVATAMSQVIYYWRYPLQGTGSHGYYSDYGYLFVDFSQAGYDYDQMRNAIGPESNYEMAEIQYHCGVAVDMMYAPDGSGAYSFDAASALREHFGYSNQLSLQQKDNYSQTGWADLLMQNLDNGWPLYYNGFGSGGHAFNVDGYQGTDYFHFNWGWSGSYNGYFYLNNLNPGGNNFTYGQGAIVNFYPGSNYPYYCNGVKTLGRHNGTIEDGSGPVENYTAGLNCGWLIAPSDSVTNLTLTFEKFNLTDGLDVLNVYDGPDASYPLLASLTGTALPQAIKATGDRLFLEFLTEGDAGSGFRLSYNSDLAVFCSGTTIYSDFSGVISDGSGTRDYNNNSVCKFRVEPENANSITFTFNYLDTEPDYDQVKIYNLASQSLVASFSGNEIPESVTVPSGKAMVLFNTNNDITAGGWELSYVSEATTVGVAAAVNSGGLGVQVYPVPASDWLRVELSSRLPADVLVSLVDLSGRVVVNNIRAGFTGQETVLIPVSDLAEGIYYLKYAAENSVGTHKVLISR
;
A
#
# COMPACT_ATOMS: atom_id res chain seq x y z
N MET A 1 91.69 28.56 23.63
CA MET A 1 90.97 27.39 23.06
C MET A 1 89.74 27.07 23.93
N LYS A 2 88.54 27.56 23.53
CA LYS A 2 87.30 27.24 24.26
C LYS A 2 86.50 26.24 23.39
N ARG A 3 86.39 24.95 23.82
CA ARG A 3 85.49 23.95 23.19
C ARG A 3 84.09 24.23 23.60
N ARG A 4 83.17 24.50 22.65
CA ARG A 4 81.74 24.53 22.81
C ARG A 4 81.25 23.07 22.64
N PHE A 5 80.64 22.57 23.68
CA PHE A 5 79.86 21.32 23.63
C PHE A 5 78.42 21.69 23.16
N THR A 6 78.06 21.22 22.01
CA THR A 6 76.69 21.33 21.51
C THR A 6 75.93 20.07 21.93
N LEU A 7 74.96 20.21 22.85
CA LEU A 7 74.08 19.11 23.30
C LEU A 7 72.95 19.01 22.24
N LEU A 8 72.95 17.91 21.47
CA LEU A 8 71.85 17.52 20.62
C LEU A 8 70.77 16.87 21.48
N LEU A 9 69.64 17.58 21.71
CA LEU A 9 68.44 17.03 22.33
C LEU A 9 67.64 16.29 21.24
N SER A 10 67.76 14.97 21.16
CA SER A 10 66.89 14.12 20.32
C SER A 10 65.53 14.02 21.00
N LEU A 11 64.55 14.72 20.47
CA LEU A 11 63.14 14.56 20.84
C LEU A 11 62.66 13.26 20.25
N ALA A 12 62.63 12.19 21.07
CA ALA A 12 61.95 10.95 20.73
C ALA A 12 60.44 11.19 20.83
N PHE A 13 59.75 11.32 19.70
CA PHE A 13 58.34 11.20 19.65
C PHE A 13 57.96 9.76 19.98
N ILE A 14 57.57 9.49 21.22
CA ILE A 14 56.93 8.25 21.59
C ILE A 14 55.51 8.28 20.98
N PHE A 15 55.35 7.64 19.83
CA PHE A 15 54.01 7.28 19.36
C PHE A 15 53.50 6.24 20.35
N ALA A 16 52.61 6.64 21.25
CA ALA A 16 51.80 5.67 22.01
C ALA A 16 50.91 4.98 20.99
N ALA A 17 51.23 3.78 20.59
CA ALA A 17 50.32 2.95 19.85
C ALA A 17 49.12 2.68 20.78
N SER A 18 48.02 3.35 20.51
CA SER A 18 46.75 3.07 21.16
C SER A 18 46.20 1.79 20.55
N PHE A 19 46.20 0.71 21.31
CA PHE A 19 45.60 -0.57 20.87
C PHE A 19 44.10 -0.45 20.85
N ALA A 20 43.39 -1.31 20.08
CA ALA A 20 41.95 -1.36 20.01
C ALA A 20 41.34 -1.43 21.41
N GLY A 21 40.61 -0.39 21.78
CA GLY A 21 39.83 -0.35 23.02
C GLY A 21 38.40 -0.81 22.79
N ASN A 22 37.86 -1.57 23.73
CA ASN A 22 36.40 -1.86 23.73
C ASN A 22 35.64 -0.57 24.10
N VAL A 23 34.65 -0.24 23.30
CA VAL A 23 33.72 0.86 23.57
C VAL A 23 32.54 0.34 24.38
N ASP A 24 32.30 0.91 25.54
CA ASP A 24 31.12 0.56 26.35
C ASP A 24 29.84 1.19 25.80
N GLU A 25 28.69 0.63 26.22
CA GLU A 25 27.37 1.09 25.76
C GLU A 25 27.10 2.57 26.05
N ASN A 26 27.56 3.09 27.18
CA ASN A 26 27.34 4.51 27.53
C ASN A 26 28.12 5.44 26.62
N THR A 27 29.35 5.06 26.26
CA THR A 27 30.16 5.81 25.29
C THR A 27 29.55 5.73 23.91
N ALA A 28 29.13 4.52 23.47
CA ALA A 28 28.45 4.33 22.21
C ALA A 28 27.13 5.14 22.11
N ARG A 29 26.36 5.17 23.20
CA ARG A 29 25.11 5.94 23.31
C ARG A 29 25.36 7.45 23.13
N ARG A 30 26.38 8.00 23.80
CA ARG A 30 26.77 9.41 23.63
C ARG A 30 27.15 9.72 22.20
N VAL A 31 27.92 8.83 21.57
CA VAL A 31 28.32 8.97 20.15
C VAL A 31 27.11 8.93 19.23
N ALA A 32 26.18 7.97 19.42
CA ALA A 32 24.97 7.86 18.62
C ALA A 32 24.13 9.15 18.68
N THR A 33 23.88 9.63 19.90
CA THR A 33 23.09 10.83 20.17
C THR A 33 23.76 12.09 19.58
N ALA A 34 25.05 12.27 19.82
CA ALA A 34 25.82 13.39 19.28
C ALA A 34 25.83 13.37 17.75
N PHE A 35 26.05 12.21 17.15
CA PHE A 35 26.08 12.05 15.70
C PHE A 35 24.73 12.39 15.05
N LEU A 36 23.64 11.78 15.53
CA LEU A 36 22.31 12.03 14.98
C LEU A 36 21.94 13.50 15.08
N HIS A 37 22.16 14.13 16.26
CA HIS A 37 21.91 15.55 16.45
C HIS A 37 22.75 16.41 15.50
N SER A 38 24.05 16.09 15.29
CA SER A 38 24.92 16.85 14.39
C SER A 38 24.54 16.74 12.92
N ARG A 39 23.77 15.72 12.53
CA ARG A 39 23.34 15.43 11.16
C ARG A 39 21.91 15.83 10.86
N MET A 40 21.09 16.11 11.89
CA MET A 40 19.70 16.53 11.67
C MET A 40 19.63 17.76 10.77
N PRO A 41 18.71 17.78 9.78
CA PRO A 41 18.40 18.97 9.00
C PRO A 41 17.95 20.13 9.92
N ASP A 42 18.29 21.36 9.57
CA ASP A 42 17.93 22.56 10.35
C ASP A 42 16.42 22.70 10.61
N ALA A 43 15.58 22.18 9.71
CA ALA A 43 14.13 22.18 9.86
C ALA A 43 13.62 21.29 11.03
N HIS A 44 14.41 20.35 11.51
CA HIS A 44 14.10 19.47 12.64
C HIS A 44 14.76 19.90 13.95
N MET A 45 15.59 20.92 13.93
CA MET A 45 16.28 21.49 15.10
C MET A 45 15.35 22.41 15.89
N VAL A 46 14.27 21.88 16.49
CA VAL A 46 13.30 22.67 17.26
C VAL A 46 13.74 22.89 18.73
N ALA A 47 14.79 22.19 19.21
CA ALA A 47 15.27 22.33 20.59
C ALA A 47 16.77 22.04 20.71
N PRO A 48 17.47 22.70 21.67
CA PRO A 48 18.88 22.40 21.98
C PRO A 48 19.04 21.08 22.76
N GLU A 49 18.03 20.24 22.81
CA GLU A 49 18.05 18.97 23.53
C GLU A 49 18.48 17.84 22.59
N LEU A 50 19.41 17.03 23.10
CA LEU A 50 19.88 15.84 22.38
C LEU A 50 18.71 14.82 22.26
N PRO A 51 18.58 14.11 21.11
CA PRO A 51 17.56 13.08 20.95
C PRO A 51 17.77 11.95 21.97
N GLU A 52 16.69 11.44 22.55
CA GLU A 52 16.74 10.36 23.52
C GLU A 52 16.87 9.01 22.83
N ALA A 53 17.96 8.30 23.14
CA ALA A 53 18.23 6.97 22.62
C ALA A 53 17.61 5.90 23.54
N LEU A 54 16.87 4.98 22.95
CA LEU A 54 16.33 3.78 23.61
C LEU A 54 17.46 2.82 24.04
N PRO A 55 17.18 1.77 24.83
CA PRO A 55 18.17 0.75 25.17
C PRO A 55 18.87 0.17 23.93
N ALA A 56 20.18 -0.08 24.04
CA ALA A 56 20.97 -0.57 22.93
C ALA A 56 20.58 -1.99 22.53
N ILE A 57 20.59 -2.24 21.22
CA ILE A 57 20.59 -3.58 20.64
C ILE A 57 22.05 -3.96 20.40
N HIS A 58 22.52 -5.07 21.01
CA HIS A 58 23.89 -5.56 20.87
C HIS A 58 23.97 -6.51 19.68
N ILE A 59 24.90 -6.27 18.77
CA ILE A 59 25.09 -7.03 17.54
C ILE A 59 26.45 -7.75 17.61
N GLY A 60 26.44 -9.06 17.33
CA GLY A 60 27.57 -9.96 17.40
C GLY A 60 27.26 -11.20 18.26
N SER A 61 27.72 -12.39 17.85
CA SER A 61 27.34 -13.68 18.44
C SER A 61 28.11 -14.05 19.70
N GLU A 62 29.42 -13.82 19.72
CA GLU A 62 30.30 -14.17 20.85
C GLU A 62 30.67 -12.98 21.72
N ARG A 63 30.68 -11.81 21.14
CA ARG A 63 30.94 -10.51 21.78
C ARG A 63 30.16 -9.43 21.03
N THR A 64 29.93 -8.30 21.68
CA THR A 64 29.37 -7.15 21.00
C THR A 64 30.40 -6.58 20.02
N LEU A 65 30.02 -6.49 18.75
CA LEU A 65 30.83 -5.93 17.67
C LEU A 65 30.34 -4.52 17.30
N MET A 66 29.03 -4.29 17.42
CA MET A 66 28.40 -2.99 17.24
C MET A 66 27.13 -2.86 18.09
N TYR A 67 26.69 -1.63 18.28
CA TYR A 67 25.45 -1.27 18.97
C TYR A 67 24.50 -0.62 17.99
N ALA A 68 23.21 -0.96 18.05
CA ALA A 68 22.17 -0.19 17.38
C ALA A 68 21.34 0.56 18.43
N PHE A 69 21.19 1.86 18.25
CA PHE A 69 20.35 2.73 19.07
C PHE A 69 19.19 3.23 18.24
N ASN A 70 17.96 2.91 18.66
CA ASN A 70 16.75 3.54 18.15
C ASN A 70 16.43 4.80 18.95
N PHE A 71 15.71 5.75 18.37
CA PHE A 71 15.34 7.00 19.03
C PHE A 71 13.82 7.14 19.14
N GLU A 72 13.33 7.78 20.21
CA GLU A 72 11.89 7.89 20.50
C GLU A 72 11.08 8.56 19.37
N LYS A 73 11.67 9.52 18.69
CA LYS A 73 11.02 10.24 17.56
C LYS A 73 11.20 9.56 16.20
N GLY A 74 11.76 8.37 16.19
CA GLY A 74 12.17 7.64 15.00
C GLY A 74 13.65 7.85 14.65
N GLY A 75 14.14 7.00 13.75
CA GLY A 75 15.54 6.94 13.36
C GLY A 75 16.36 5.98 14.21
N TYR A 76 17.54 5.63 13.68
CA TYR A 76 18.49 4.76 14.37
C TYR A 76 19.94 5.13 14.03
N VAL A 77 20.88 4.72 14.88
CA VAL A 77 22.33 4.84 14.64
C VAL A 77 23.03 3.55 15.02
N LEU A 78 23.88 3.07 14.12
CA LEU A 78 24.76 1.91 14.33
C LEU A 78 26.15 2.42 14.75
N VAL A 79 26.65 1.97 15.92
CA VAL A 79 27.92 2.43 16.49
C VAL A 79 28.85 1.24 16.66
N SER A 80 30.12 1.39 16.27
CA SER A 80 31.16 0.38 16.49
C SER A 80 31.40 0.13 17.99
N ALA A 81 31.64 -1.13 18.37
CA ALA A 81 32.05 -1.49 19.72
C ALA A 81 33.57 -1.45 19.94
N THR A 82 34.34 -0.94 18.97
CA THR A 82 35.78 -0.71 19.09
C THR A 82 36.15 0.68 18.62
N ASP A 83 37.05 1.36 19.34
CA ASP A 83 37.58 2.68 18.97
C ASP A 83 38.62 2.63 17.84
N ALA A 84 39.02 1.44 17.42
CA ALA A 84 39.91 1.22 16.27
C ALA A 84 39.21 1.23 14.90
N ALA A 85 37.86 1.22 14.87
CA ALA A 85 37.04 1.45 13.69
C ALA A 85 36.38 2.85 13.75
N ILE A 86 35.83 3.31 12.63
CA ILE A 86 35.01 4.54 12.64
C ILE A 86 33.87 4.43 13.66
N PRO A 87 33.46 5.51 14.34
CA PRO A 87 32.45 5.44 15.38
C PRO A 87 31.06 5.05 14.87
N VAL A 88 30.61 5.57 13.75
CA VAL A 88 29.26 5.34 13.19
C VAL A 88 29.36 4.54 11.89
N LEU A 89 28.61 3.45 11.81
CA LEU A 89 28.60 2.52 10.69
C LEU A 89 27.42 2.76 9.73
N GLY A 90 26.32 3.28 10.28
CA GLY A 90 25.14 3.63 9.53
C GLY A 90 24.11 4.33 10.40
N TYR A 91 23.16 5.01 9.77
CA TYR A 91 22.05 5.70 10.45
C TYR A 91 20.89 5.96 9.51
N SER A 92 19.74 6.19 10.10
CA SER A 92 18.55 6.72 9.43
C SER A 92 17.90 7.77 10.31
N PHE A 93 17.22 8.74 9.70
CA PHE A 93 16.39 9.69 10.43
C PHE A 93 14.98 9.16 10.68
N ASP A 94 14.60 8.08 10.00
CA ASP A 94 13.27 7.48 10.04
C ASP A 94 13.32 6.00 10.40
N GLY A 95 12.14 5.45 10.79
CA GLY A 95 12.01 4.04 11.10
C GLY A 95 12.68 3.60 12.40
N ILE A 96 12.83 2.29 12.54
CA ILE A 96 13.50 1.65 13.69
C ILE A 96 14.39 0.51 13.18
N PHE A 97 15.47 0.23 13.89
CA PHE A 97 16.31 -0.93 13.66
C PHE A 97 15.84 -2.10 14.54
N THR A 98 15.62 -3.26 13.94
CA THR A 98 15.32 -4.53 14.62
C THR A 98 16.00 -5.69 13.89
N PHE A 99 16.01 -6.89 14.48
CA PHE A 99 16.45 -8.09 13.77
C PHE A 99 15.34 -8.80 13.00
N ASP A 100 14.09 -8.40 13.25
CA ASP A 100 12.94 -9.01 12.61
C ASP A 100 12.78 -8.49 11.17
N ASN A 101 12.60 -9.41 10.22
CA ASN A 101 12.32 -9.10 8.81
C ASN A 101 13.33 -8.14 8.14
N GLN A 102 14.62 -8.29 8.46
CA GLN A 102 15.66 -7.50 7.78
C GLN A 102 15.75 -7.86 6.29
N PRO A 103 15.94 -6.85 5.42
CA PRO A 103 16.28 -7.09 4.02
C PRO A 103 17.52 -8.00 3.91
N PRO A 104 17.53 -9.01 3.05
CA PRO A 104 18.71 -9.86 2.87
C PRO A 104 19.97 -9.07 2.51
N ALA A 105 19.84 -8.00 1.72
CA ALA A 105 20.94 -7.09 1.38
C ALA A 105 21.50 -6.36 2.60
N LEU A 106 20.65 -5.84 3.49
CA LEU A 106 21.09 -5.23 4.74
C LEU A 106 21.77 -6.25 5.65
N SER A 107 21.18 -7.44 5.82
CA SER A 107 21.77 -8.52 6.63
C SER A 107 23.16 -8.90 6.13
N ALA A 108 23.35 -9.03 4.82
CA ALA A 108 24.66 -9.28 4.20
C ALA A 108 25.64 -8.12 4.43
N TRP A 109 25.17 -6.87 4.35
CA TRP A 109 25.97 -5.68 4.60
C TRP A 109 26.44 -5.60 6.05
N LEU A 110 25.55 -5.86 7.01
CA LEU A 110 25.89 -5.93 8.45
C LEU A 110 26.87 -7.07 8.75
N THR A 111 26.69 -8.24 8.15
CA THR A 111 27.65 -9.35 8.25
C THR A 111 29.06 -8.91 7.76
N GLY A 112 29.13 -8.13 6.70
CA GLY A 112 30.36 -7.52 6.23
C GLY A 112 31.03 -6.61 7.27
N TYR A 113 30.24 -5.83 8.02
CA TYR A 113 30.76 -5.04 9.14
C TYR A 113 31.22 -5.93 10.30
N GLU A 114 30.44 -6.95 10.67
CA GLU A 114 30.81 -7.89 11.75
C GLU A 114 32.14 -8.57 11.48
N LEU A 115 32.38 -9.03 10.25
CA LEU A 115 33.66 -9.63 9.85
C LEU A 115 34.82 -8.67 10.00
N GLN A 116 34.65 -7.42 9.55
CA GLN A 116 35.67 -6.38 9.65
C GLN A 116 35.98 -6.01 11.10
N LEU A 117 34.95 -5.80 11.92
CA LEU A 117 35.10 -5.45 13.34
C LEU A 117 35.73 -6.61 14.14
N SER A 118 35.34 -7.86 13.82
CA SER A 118 35.97 -9.02 14.43
C SER A 118 37.46 -9.08 14.10
N ASP A 119 37.87 -8.92 12.82
CA ASP A 119 39.28 -8.92 12.41
C ASP A 119 40.06 -7.77 13.09
N ILE A 120 39.49 -6.58 13.21
CA ILE A 120 40.10 -5.44 13.91
C ILE A 120 40.35 -5.79 15.39
N MET A 121 39.36 -6.34 16.09
CA MET A 121 39.46 -6.69 17.49
C MET A 121 40.40 -7.89 17.74
N ASP A 122 40.29 -8.94 16.91
CA ASP A 122 41.12 -10.16 17.04
C ASP A 122 42.59 -9.90 16.79
N ARG A 123 42.92 -9.02 15.87
CA ARG A 123 44.27 -8.58 15.54
C ARG A 123 44.76 -7.45 16.41
N ASN A 124 43.88 -6.91 17.30
CA ASN A 124 44.18 -5.80 18.17
C ASN A 124 44.80 -4.61 17.38
N LEU A 125 44.15 -4.22 16.26
CA LEU A 125 44.63 -3.16 15.39
C LEU A 125 44.51 -1.80 16.08
N ALA A 126 45.44 -0.89 15.81
CA ALA A 126 45.40 0.45 16.34
C ALA A 126 44.49 1.35 15.48
N ALA A 127 43.79 2.27 16.12
CA ALA A 127 43.06 3.34 15.41
C ALA A 127 44.02 4.22 14.60
N THR A 128 43.59 4.66 13.42
CA THR A 128 44.30 5.73 12.72
C THR A 128 44.08 7.09 13.41
N PRO A 129 44.92 8.10 13.16
CA PRO A 129 44.69 9.43 13.70
C PRO A 129 43.31 10.01 13.34
N GLU A 130 42.81 9.72 12.14
CA GLU A 130 41.51 10.18 11.63
C GLU A 130 40.36 9.49 12.40
N ILE A 131 40.45 8.17 12.63
CA ILE A 131 39.49 7.41 13.44
C ILE A 131 39.45 7.96 14.86
N SER A 132 40.65 8.18 15.48
CA SER A 132 40.73 8.69 16.84
C SER A 132 40.15 10.12 16.93
N ALA A 133 40.38 10.96 15.93
CA ALA A 133 39.80 12.30 15.86
C ALA A 133 38.29 12.28 15.74
N SER A 134 37.73 11.34 14.93
CA SER A 134 36.29 11.17 14.76
C SER A 134 35.61 10.74 16.07
N TRP A 135 36.16 9.76 16.79
CA TRP A 135 35.70 9.37 18.13
C TRP A 135 35.71 10.53 19.11
N LYS A 136 36.84 11.28 19.14
CA LYS A 136 36.99 12.43 20.03
C LYS A 136 35.96 13.51 19.75
N SER A 137 35.72 13.84 18.47
CA SER A 137 34.76 14.89 18.10
C SER A 137 33.34 14.58 18.53
N LEU A 138 32.94 13.30 18.49
CA LEU A 138 31.58 12.89 18.90
C LEU A 138 31.46 12.71 20.42
N THR A 139 32.51 12.24 21.10
CA THR A 139 32.48 12.12 22.56
C THR A 139 32.54 13.45 23.28
N ASP A 140 33.24 14.45 22.69
CA ASP A 140 33.37 15.81 23.23
C ASP A 140 32.26 16.77 22.75
N TYR A 141 31.38 16.30 21.86
CA TYR A 141 30.32 17.10 21.24
C TYR A 141 29.39 17.75 22.26
N GLN A 142 29.12 19.07 22.07
CA GLN A 142 28.15 19.82 22.85
C GLN A 142 27.06 20.38 21.92
N PRO A 143 25.76 20.33 22.32
CA PRO A 143 24.68 20.95 21.55
C PRO A 143 24.93 22.44 21.34
N GLY A 144 24.75 22.89 20.09
CA GLY A 144 24.97 24.27 19.69
C GLY A 144 26.41 24.57 19.15
N GLU A 145 27.32 23.61 19.21
CA GLU A 145 28.55 23.70 18.42
C GLU A 145 28.22 23.39 16.95
N THR A 146 28.58 24.29 16.06
CA THR A 146 28.57 24.01 14.62
C THR A 146 29.64 22.96 14.34
N ALA A 147 29.22 21.69 14.25
CA ALA A 147 30.07 20.67 13.67
C ALA A 147 30.52 21.17 12.29
N GLN A 148 31.82 21.04 11.97
CA GLN A 148 32.27 21.24 10.59
C GLN A 148 31.61 20.19 9.73
N ARG A 149 30.39 20.51 9.22
CA ARG A 149 29.73 19.67 8.23
C ARG A 149 30.53 19.75 6.93
N ASP A 150 30.91 18.62 6.38
CA ASP A 150 31.14 18.58 4.93
C ASP A 150 29.75 18.86 4.32
N LEU A 151 29.63 20.07 3.73
CA LEU A 151 28.34 20.56 3.21
C LEU A 151 27.89 19.85 1.95
N ARG A 152 28.71 18.95 1.39
CA ARG A 152 28.32 18.16 0.22
C ARG A 152 27.31 17.10 0.63
N SER A 153 26.14 17.18 0.05
CA SER A 153 25.11 16.18 0.22
C SER A 153 24.16 16.16 -0.98
N VAL A 154 23.64 15.00 -1.29
CA VAL A 154 22.49 14.81 -2.16
C VAL A 154 21.47 14.03 -1.35
N GLU A 155 20.29 14.63 -1.17
CA GLU A 155 19.18 13.97 -0.50
C GLU A 155 18.71 12.75 -1.34
N PRO A 156 18.04 11.76 -0.75
CA PRO A 156 17.57 10.58 -1.49
C PRO A 156 16.77 10.97 -2.73
N LEU A 157 17.24 10.53 -3.90
CA LEU A 157 16.65 10.87 -5.19
C LEU A 157 15.41 10.03 -5.51
N LEU A 158 15.41 8.75 -5.12
CA LEU A 158 14.31 7.83 -5.41
C LEU A 158 13.10 8.12 -4.53
N PRO A 159 11.95 8.49 -5.10
CA PRO A 159 10.73 8.67 -4.33
C PRO A 159 10.08 7.32 -3.96
N SER A 160 10.51 6.23 -4.63
CA SER A 160 9.93 4.90 -4.47
C SER A 160 10.53 4.14 -3.30
N THR A 161 9.65 3.36 -2.65
CA THR A 161 10.01 2.40 -1.61
C THR A 161 9.50 1.01 -1.98
N TRP A 162 9.86 0.55 -3.19
CA TRP A 162 9.33 -0.70 -3.74
C TRP A 162 9.93 -1.93 -3.06
N ASP A 163 9.28 -3.07 -3.32
CA ASP A 163 9.60 -4.37 -2.77
C ASP A 163 9.55 -5.42 -3.90
N GLN A 164 10.01 -6.61 -3.64
CA GLN A 164 10.00 -7.73 -4.58
C GLN A 164 8.96 -8.80 -4.26
N GLY A 165 8.22 -8.64 -3.17
CA GLY A 165 7.25 -9.60 -2.64
C GLY A 165 5.83 -9.39 -3.11
N SER A 166 4.87 -9.78 -2.27
CA SER A 166 3.43 -9.76 -2.55
C SER A 166 2.94 -8.46 -3.17
N ARG A 167 2.14 -8.55 -4.21
CA ARG A 167 1.56 -7.50 -5.06
C ARG A 167 2.54 -6.90 -6.08
N TYR A 168 3.80 -6.68 -5.72
CA TYR A 168 4.83 -6.27 -6.68
C TYR A 168 5.18 -7.40 -7.66
N ASN A 169 5.03 -8.65 -7.24
CA ASN A 169 5.27 -9.86 -8.02
C ASN A 169 4.03 -10.42 -8.73
N ALA A 170 2.95 -9.67 -8.81
CA ALA A 170 1.64 -10.17 -9.27
C ALA A 170 1.64 -10.75 -10.69
N LEU A 171 2.61 -10.40 -11.55
CA LEU A 171 2.80 -10.94 -12.89
C LEU A 171 3.95 -11.96 -13.00
N CYS A 172 4.68 -12.19 -11.92
CA CYS A 172 5.71 -13.22 -11.88
C CYS A 172 5.07 -14.62 -11.87
N PRO A 173 5.82 -15.69 -12.20
CA PRO A 173 5.30 -17.04 -12.22
C PRO A 173 4.54 -17.43 -10.94
N VAL A 174 3.44 -18.16 -11.11
CA VAL A 174 2.59 -18.62 -10.00
C VAL A 174 3.30 -19.73 -9.24
N ASP A 175 3.41 -19.57 -7.92
CA ASP A 175 3.89 -20.58 -6.98
C ASP A 175 3.25 -20.35 -5.60
N GLY A 176 2.46 -21.31 -5.14
CA GLY A 176 1.75 -21.22 -3.86
C GLY A 176 2.65 -21.17 -2.61
N ALA A 177 3.96 -21.46 -2.74
CA ALA A 177 4.94 -21.34 -1.66
C ALA A 177 5.53 -19.92 -1.57
N GLY A 178 5.36 -19.10 -2.62
CA GLY A 178 5.87 -17.74 -2.67
C GLY A 178 4.91 -16.69 -2.11
N PRO A 179 5.40 -15.45 -1.94
CA PRO A 179 4.61 -14.34 -1.37
C PRO A 179 3.45 -13.97 -2.29
N GLY A 180 2.23 -13.99 -1.73
CA GLY A 180 1.01 -13.68 -2.48
C GLY A 180 0.62 -14.72 -3.55
N GLY A 181 1.23 -15.93 -3.53
CA GLY A 181 0.97 -17.00 -4.49
C GLY A 181 1.82 -16.93 -5.77
N HIS A 182 2.85 -16.12 -5.78
CA HIS A 182 3.82 -15.95 -6.87
C HIS A 182 5.26 -16.01 -6.34
N VAL A 183 6.21 -16.32 -7.20
CA VAL A 183 7.64 -16.21 -6.87
C VAL A 183 8.04 -14.75 -6.64
N TYR A 184 9.13 -14.49 -5.93
CA TYR A 184 9.67 -13.13 -5.79
C TYR A 184 10.01 -12.51 -7.14
N ALA A 185 9.77 -11.20 -7.31
CA ALA A 185 10.20 -10.47 -8.51
C ALA A 185 11.73 -10.44 -8.66
N GLY A 186 12.44 -10.49 -7.54
CA GLY A 186 13.90 -10.51 -7.46
C GLY A 186 14.52 -9.12 -7.26
N CYS A 187 15.56 -9.06 -6.43
CA CYS A 187 16.21 -7.81 -6.04
C CYS A 187 16.81 -7.04 -7.23
N VAL A 188 17.30 -7.74 -8.27
CA VAL A 188 17.83 -7.11 -9.49
C VAL A 188 16.72 -6.39 -10.23
N ALA A 189 15.57 -7.04 -10.44
CA ALA A 189 14.41 -6.42 -11.11
C ALA A 189 13.87 -5.22 -10.31
N THR A 190 13.79 -5.34 -8.99
CA THR A 190 13.33 -4.25 -8.11
C THR A 190 14.27 -3.05 -8.16
N ALA A 191 15.60 -3.28 -8.10
CA ALA A 191 16.57 -2.20 -8.17
C ALA A 191 16.58 -1.50 -9.54
N MET A 192 16.43 -2.25 -10.64
CA MET A 192 16.27 -1.67 -11.99
C MET A 192 14.99 -0.84 -12.09
N SER A 193 13.86 -1.41 -11.71
CA SER A 193 12.54 -0.79 -11.90
C SER A 193 12.35 0.47 -11.07
N GLN A 194 12.95 0.59 -9.88
CA GLN A 194 12.91 1.83 -9.11
C GLN A 194 13.62 2.99 -9.82
N VAL A 195 14.78 2.76 -10.44
CA VAL A 195 15.47 3.79 -11.21
C VAL A 195 14.73 4.09 -12.52
N ILE A 196 14.14 3.08 -13.17
CA ILE A 196 13.27 3.27 -14.34
C ILE A 196 12.07 4.15 -13.99
N TYR A 197 11.42 3.91 -12.85
CA TYR A 197 10.31 4.71 -12.35
C TYR A 197 10.73 6.15 -11.98
N TYR A 198 11.91 6.35 -11.44
CA TYR A 198 12.46 7.67 -11.16
C TYR A 198 12.58 8.52 -12.42
N TRP A 199 13.07 7.93 -13.51
CA TRP A 199 13.21 8.61 -14.81
C TRP A 199 11.90 8.69 -15.60
N ARG A 200 10.91 7.85 -15.29
CA ARG A 200 9.71 7.66 -16.11
C ARG A 200 10.05 7.39 -17.59
N TYR A 201 11.06 6.58 -17.78
CA TYR A 201 11.64 6.27 -19.08
C TYR A 201 12.04 4.79 -19.16
N PRO A 202 11.80 4.12 -20.32
CA PRO A 202 11.13 4.62 -21.53
C PRO A 202 9.60 4.56 -21.41
N LEU A 203 8.85 5.29 -22.27
CA LEU A 203 7.40 5.09 -22.40
C LEU A 203 7.07 3.77 -23.12
N GLN A 204 7.99 3.26 -23.95
CA GLN A 204 7.89 1.99 -24.65
C GLN A 204 9.28 1.37 -24.74
N GLY A 205 9.38 0.08 -24.47
CA GLY A 205 10.65 -0.64 -24.59
C GLY A 205 11.04 -0.97 -26.04
N THR A 206 12.11 -1.72 -26.22
CA THR A 206 12.68 -2.05 -27.53
C THR A 206 12.97 -3.54 -27.66
N GLY A 207 12.61 -4.12 -28.82
CA GLY A 207 12.88 -5.52 -29.15
C GLY A 207 12.08 -6.50 -28.28
N SER A 208 12.58 -7.71 -28.20
CA SER A 208 11.96 -8.77 -27.41
C SER A 208 13.01 -9.68 -26.80
N HIS A 209 12.68 -10.34 -25.70
CA HIS A 209 13.54 -11.30 -25.03
C HIS A 209 12.73 -12.45 -24.43
N GLY A 210 13.35 -13.64 -24.38
CA GLY A 210 12.73 -14.78 -23.74
C GLY A 210 13.73 -15.90 -23.46
N TYR A 211 13.49 -16.62 -22.39
CA TYR A 211 14.35 -17.69 -21.89
C TYR A 211 13.55 -18.81 -21.24
N TYR A 212 14.18 -19.96 -20.99
CA TYR A 212 13.58 -21.06 -20.24
C TYR A 212 13.97 -20.97 -18.77
N SER A 213 12.96 -20.76 -17.92
CA SER A 213 13.07 -20.83 -16.47
C SER A 213 12.58 -22.18 -15.93
N ASP A 214 12.69 -22.42 -14.63
CA ASP A 214 12.06 -23.56 -13.94
C ASP A 214 10.53 -23.55 -14.02
N TYR A 215 9.93 -22.40 -14.34
CA TYR A 215 8.50 -22.19 -14.54
C TYR A 215 8.08 -22.21 -16.02
N GLY A 216 8.94 -22.67 -16.91
CA GLY A 216 8.71 -22.76 -18.35
C GLY A 216 9.32 -21.60 -19.13
N TYR A 217 8.89 -21.46 -20.41
CA TYR A 217 9.38 -20.40 -21.27
C TYR A 217 8.71 -19.08 -20.92
N LEU A 218 9.51 -18.09 -20.54
CA LEU A 218 9.09 -16.72 -20.27
C LEU A 218 9.51 -15.82 -21.41
N PHE A 219 8.64 -14.90 -21.81
CA PHE A 219 8.88 -14.04 -22.96
C PHE A 219 8.22 -12.68 -22.79
N VAL A 220 8.90 -11.61 -23.20
CA VAL A 220 8.39 -10.26 -23.29
C VAL A 220 8.74 -9.65 -24.64
N ASP A 221 7.75 -9.09 -25.32
CA ASP A 221 7.95 -8.19 -26.44
C ASP A 221 7.93 -6.74 -25.94
N PHE A 222 9.10 -6.21 -25.62
CA PHE A 222 9.26 -4.86 -25.12
C PHE A 222 8.80 -3.80 -26.10
N SER A 223 8.83 -4.10 -27.41
CA SER A 223 8.36 -3.17 -28.44
C SER A 223 6.85 -2.99 -28.46
N GLN A 224 6.10 -3.87 -27.78
CA GLN A 224 4.65 -3.76 -27.56
C GLN A 224 4.31 -3.32 -26.15
N ALA A 225 5.26 -3.31 -25.22
CA ALA A 225 5.05 -2.91 -23.86
C ALA A 225 5.05 -1.37 -23.72
N GLY A 226 3.94 -0.82 -23.23
CA GLY A 226 3.82 0.61 -22.91
C GLY A 226 3.80 0.80 -21.40
N TYR A 227 4.63 1.70 -20.87
CA TYR A 227 4.74 1.93 -19.44
C TYR A 227 4.02 3.22 -19.03
N ASP A 228 2.94 3.10 -18.28
CA ASP A 228 2.16 4.23 -17.76
C ASP A 228 2.60 4.61 -16.34
N TYR A 229 3.62 5.42 -16.26
CA TYR A 229 4.19 5.85 -14.98
C TYR A 229 3.24 6.70 -14.12
N ASP A 230 2.24 7.37 -14.72
CA ASP A 230 1.27 8.15 -13.97
C ASP A 230 0.33 7.26 -13.15
N GLN A 231 0.18 6.01 -13.53
CA GLN A 231 -0.59 5.01 -12.78
C GLN A 231 0.24 4.19 -11.80
N MET A 232 1.56 4.42 -11.75
CA MET A 232 2.45 3.85 -10.74
C MET A 232 2.47 4.72 -9.48
N ARG A 233 2.96 4.17 -8.38
CA ARG A 233 3.02 4.82 -7.06
C ARG A 233 4.42 4.72 -6.46
N ASN A 234 4.72 5.63 -5.53
CA ASN A 234 5.96 5.56 -4.75
C ASN A 234 6.03 4.31 -3.85
N ALA A 235 4.87 3.85 -3.37
CA ALA A 235 4.73 2.61 -2.60
C ALA A 235 3.41 1.91 -2.95
N ILE A 236 3.38 0.59 -2.93
CA ILE A 236 2.15 -0.17 -3.17
C ILE A 236 1.18 -0.03 -2.00
N GLY A 237 -0.11 0.00 -2.31
CA GLY A 237 -1.19 0.00 -1.32
C GLY A 237 -1.65 -1.42 -0.94
N PRO A 238 -2.86 -1.55 -0.41
CA PRO A 238 -3.45 -2.85 -0.07
C PRO A 238 -3.78 -3.70 -1.31
N GLU A 239 -3.77 -3.12 -2.50
CA GLU A 239 -4.09 -3.75 -3.77
C GLU A 239 -2.86 -3.88 -4.66
N SER A 240 -2.88 -4.84 -5.60
CA SER A 240 -1.85 -4.94 -6.64
C SER A 240 -1.98 -3.75 -7.60
N ASN A 241 -0.84 -3.28 -8.08
CA ASN A 241 -0.76 -2.29 -9.15
C ASN A 241 -0.14 -2.97 -10.37
N TYR A 242 -0.93 -3.09 -11.43
CA TYR A 242 -0.53 -3.83 -12.62
C TYR A 242 0.75 -3.24 -13.25
N GLU A 243 0.83 -1.93 -13.39
CA GLU A 243 1.95 -1.24 -14.04
C GLU A 243 3.25 -1.40 -13.24
N MET A 244 3.16 -1.40 -11.90
CA MET A 244 4.32 -1.66 -11.04
C MET A 244 4.77 -3.12 -11.11
N ALA A 245 3.82 -4.07 -11.17
CA ALA A 245 4.12 -5.49 -11.31
C ALA A 245 4.68 -5.80 -12.71
N GLU A 246 4.15 -5.14 -13.76
CA GLU A 246 4.58 -5.31 -15.14
C GLU A 246 6.04 -4.89 -15.34
N ILE A 247 6.40 -3.69 -14.91
CA ILE A 247 7.79 -3.23 -15.08
C ILE A 247 8.79 -4.11 -14.32
N GLN A 248 8.42 -4.63 -13.12
CA GLN A 248 9.27 -5.56 -12.38
C GLN A 248 9.39 -6.91 -13.08
N TYR A 249 8.28 -7.47 -13.58
CA TYR A 249 8.30 -8.70 -14.35
C TYR A 249 9.12 -8.55 -15.64
N HIS A 250 8.94 -7.45 -16.37
CA HIS A 250 9.70 -7.15 -17.58
C HIS A 250 11.20 -7.01 -17.30
N CYS A 251 11.59 -6.32 -16.22
CA CYS A 251 12.98 -6.30 -15.76
C CYS A 251 13.49 -7.70 -15.45
N GLY A 252 12.69 -8.55 -14.80
CA GLY A 252 13.04 -9.92 -14.48
C GLY A 252 13.27 -10.77 -15.72
N VAL A 253 12.37 -10.70 -16.71
CA VAL A 253 12.55 -11.42 -18.00
C VAL A 253 13.79 -10.93 -18.73
N ALA A 254 14.04 -9.61 -18.75
CA ALA A 254 15.17 -9.01 -19.45
C ALA A 254 16.56 -9.47 -18.92
N VAL A 255 16.61 -10.03 -17.70
CA VAL A 255 17.87 -10.46 -17.05
C VAL A 255 17.92 -11.97 -16.79
N ASP A 256 17.10 -12.78 -17.47
CA ASP A 256 17.02 -14.23 -17.28
C ASP A 256 16.83 -14.62 -15.81
N MET A 257 15.88 -13.97 -15.11
CA MET A 257 15.67 -14.14 -13.69
C MET A 257 15.51 -15.61 -13.30
N MET A 258 16.35 -16.08 -12.39
CA MET A 258 16.23 -17.39 -11.73
C MET A 258 15.12 -17.28 -10.68
N TYR A 259 13.88 -17.42 -11.11
CA TYR A 259 12.71 -17.30 -10.25
C TYR A 259 12.61 -18.44 -9.24
N ALA A 260 12.30 -18.09 -7.98
CA ALA A 260 12.03 -19.06 -6.92
C ALA A 260 11.11 -18.49 -5.83
N PRO A 261 10.34 -19.33 -5.11
CA PRO A 261 9.39 -18.88 -4.10
C PRO A 261 10.04 -18.38 -2.80
N ASP A 262 11.30 -18.71 -2.56
CA ASP A 262 12.09 -18.31 -1.39
C ASP A 262 13.14 -17.24 -1.70
N GLY A 263 13.27 -16.82 -2.98
CA GLY A 263 14.14 -15.73 -3.42
C GLY A 263 14.59 -15.88 -4.86
N SER A 264 14.33 -14.88 -5.69
CA SER A 264 14.70 -14.83 -7.11
C SER A 264 15.97 -14.01 -7.32
N GLY A 265 16.84 -14.43 -8.22
CA GLY A 265 18.15 -13.80 -8.47
C GLY A 265 18.52 -13.72 -9.95
N ALA A 266 19.36 -12.74 -10.30
CA ALA A 266 19.96 -12.60 -11.63
C ALA A 266 21.34 -11.95 -11.53
N TYR A 267 22.09 -11.93 -12.61
CA TYR A 267 23.42 -11.33 -12.61
C TYR A 267 23.34 -9.82 -12.93
N SER A 268 24.05 -8.99 -12.13
CA SER A 268 24.10 -7.54 -12.35
C SER A 268 24.71 -7.13 -13.70
N PHE A 269 25.49 -8.00 -14.33
CA PHE A 269 26.00 -7.77 -15.68
C PHE A 269 24.87 -7.76 -16.71
N ASP A 270 23.91 -8.68 -16.57
CA ASP A 270 22.75 -8.75 -17.47
C ASP A 270 21.85 -7.53 -17.31
N ALA A 271 21.73 -7.00 -16.08
CA ALA A 271 21.00 -5.76 -15.81
C ALA A 271 21.55 -4.57 -16.62
N ALA A 272 22.86 -4.39 -16.66
CA ALA A 272 23.48 -3.32 -17.45
C ALA A 272 23.26 -3.48 -18.96
N SER A 273 23.21 -4.71 -19.46
CA SER A 273 22.92 -4.99 -20.88
C SER A 273 21.45 -4.76 -21.20
N ALA A 274 20.53 -5.31 -20.38
CA ALA A 274 19.09 -5.18 -20.54
C ALA A 274 18.63 -3.70 -20.51
N LEU A 275 19.19 -2.89 -19.63
CA LEU A 275 18.89 -1.45 -19.53
C LEU A 275 19.22 -0.70 -20.82
N ARG A 276 20.30 -1.05 -21.50
CA ARG A 276 20.65 -0.45 -22.81
C ARG A 276 19.82 -1.02 -23.95
N GLU A 277 19.65 -2.33 -24.00
CA GLU A 277 19.08 -3.05 -25.15
C GLU A 277 17.55 -2.94 -25.20
N HIS A 278 16.90 -3.07 -24.05
CA HIS A 278 15.44 -3.12 -23.96
C HIS A 278 14.80 -1.84 -23.42
N PHE A 279 15.51 -1.11 -22.57
CA PHE A 279 14.97 0.10 -21.94
C PHE A 279 15.60 1.40 -22.48
N GLY A 280 16.54 1.33 -23.44
CA GLY A 280 17.05 2.50 -24.16
C GLY A 280 17.85 3.50 -23.33
N TYR A 281 18.44 3.05 -22.21
CA TYR A 281 19.32 3.89 -21.39
C TYR A 281 20.66 4.20 -22.09
N SER A 282 21.40 5.17 -21.57
CA SER A 282 22.64 5.67 -22.14
C SER A 282 23.61 4.57 -22.55
N ASN A 283 24.24 4.73 -23.71
CA ASN A 283 25.33 3.85 -24.15
C ASN A 283 26.58 3.91 -23.24
N GLN A 284 26.67 4.93 -22.37
CA GLN A 284 27.73 5.05 -21.35
C GLN A 284 27.40 4.28 -20.06
N LEU A 285 26.14 3.80 -19.92
CA LEU A 285 25.73 2.98 -18.80
C LEU A 285 26.57 1.71 -18.72
N SER A 286 27.21 1.46 -17.58
CA SER A 286 28.08 0.31 -17.39
C SER A 286 28.17 -0.12 -15.94
N LEU A 287 28.33 -1.43 -15.73
CA LEU A 287 28.64 -1.99 -14.42
C LEU A 287 30.12 -1.76 -14.11
N GLN A 288 30.41 -1.05 -13.04
CA GLN A 288 31.75 -0.83 -12.49
C GLN A 288 31.95 -1.70 -11.25
N GLN A 289 33.17 -2.22 -11.08
CA GLN A 289 33.55 -3.04 -9.92
C GLN A 289 34.42 -2.18 -8.98
N LYS A 290 34.09 -2.15 -7.69
CA LYS A 290 34.78 -1.38 -6.67
C LYS A 290 36.27 -1.69 -6.58
N ASP A 291 36.62 -2.97 -6.81
CA ASP A 291 38.02 -3.45 -6.75
C ASP A 291 38.95 -2.77 -7.79
N ASN A 292 38.40 -2.14 -8.82
CA ASN A 292 39.16 -1.40 -9.83
C ASN A 292 39.48 0.04 -9.39
N TYR A 293 39.02 0.46 -8.21
CA TYR A 293 39.14 1.84 -7.72
C TYR A 293 39.80 1.91 -6.34
N SER A 294 40.44 3.03 -6.04
CA SER A 294 40.75 3.37 -4.65
C SER A 294 39.45 3.68 -3.89
N GLN A 295 39.51 3.66 -2.55
CA GLN A 295 38.31 4.00 -1.73
C GLN A 295 37.75 5.39 -2.08
N THR A 296 38.61 6.38 -2.17
CA THR A 296 38.23 7.76 -2.58
C THR A 296 37.73 7.81 -4.02
N GLY A 297 38.42 7.15 -4.95
CA GLY A 297 38.00 7.12 -6.36
C GLY A 297 36.67 6.42 -6.58
N TRP A 298 36.31 5.43 -5.75
CA TRP A 298 35.01 4.80 -5.77
C TRP A 298 33.92 5.74 -5.25
N ALA A 299 34.14 6.37 -4.10
CA ALA A 299 33.20 7.34 -3.54
C ALA A 299 33.00 8.53 -4.51
N ASP A 300 34.08 9.06 -5.10
CA ASP A 300 33.99 10.15 -6.08
C ASP A 300 33.17 9.75 -7.32
N LEU A 301 33.32 8.51 -7.81
CA LEU A 301 32.52 8.00 -8.94
C LEU A 301 31.04 7.97 -8.62
N LEU A 302 30.66 7.49 -7.42
CA LEU A 302 29.26 7.43 -7.01
C LEU A 302 28.70 8.84 -6.79
N MET A 303 29.43 9.71 -6.08
CA MET A 303 29.03 11.11 -5.84
C MET A 303 28.84 11.86 -7.17
N GLN A 304 29.73 11.68 -8.15
CA GLN A 304 29.57 12.30 -9.46
C GLN A 304 28.26 11.95 -10.15
N ASN A 305 27.79 10.69 -10.05
CA ASN A 305 26.50 10.31 -10.59
C ASN A 305 25.35 10.97 -9.80
N LEU A 306 25.42 10.92 -8.48
CA LEU A 306 24.39 11.49 -7.61
C LEU A 306 24.28 13.01 -7.74
N ASP A 307 25.42 13.73 -7.89
CA ASP A 307 25.46 15.17 -8.13
C ASP A 307 24.79 15.58 -9.46
N ASN A 308 24.76 14.67 -10.44
CA ASN A 308 24.02 14.84 -11.68
C ASN A 308 22.52 14.43 -11.56
N GLY A 309 22.07 13.99 -10.40
CA GLY A 309 20.72 13.48 -10.20
C GLY A 309 20.51 12.07 -10.79
N TRP A 310 21.57 11.27 -10.90
CA TRP A 310 21.53 9.91 -11.45
C TRP A 310 21.63 8.87 -10.34
N PRO A 311 20.52 8.31 -9.87
CA PRO A 311 20.55 7.23 -8.89
C PRO A 311 21.19 5.98 -9.47
N LEU A 312 21.80 5.19 -8.62
CA LEU A 312 22.62 4.05 -8.99
C LEU A 312 21.92 2.74 -8.62
N TYR A 313 21.97 1.77 -9.54
CA TYR A 313 21.87 0.37 -9.15
C TYR A 313 23.20 -0.03 -8.49
N TYR A 314 23.13 -0.67 -7.32
CA TYR A 314 24.30 -1.12 -6.59
C TYR A 314 24.18 -2.62 -6.27
N ASN A 315 25.29 -3.33 -6.30
CA ASN A 315 25.35 -4.70 -5.85
C ASN A 315 26.44 -4.92 -4.81
N GLY A 316 26.14 -5.81 -3.88
CA GLY A 316 27.10 -6.30 -2.89
C GLY A 316 27.02 -7.80 -2.76
N PHE A 317 28.05 -8.40 -2.13
CA PHE A 317 28.11 -9.83 -1.88
C PHE A 317 27.95 -10.14 -0.39
N GLY A 318 27.33 -11.29 -0.12
CA GLY A 318 27.20 -11.96 1.14
C GLY A 318 27.08 -13.46 0.86
N SER A 319 26.27 -14.19 1.59
CA SER A 319 25.94 -15.61 1.31
C SER A 319 25.18 -15.82 -0.02
N GLY A 320 24.88 -14.75 -0.75
CA GLY A 320 24.32 -14.65 -2.10
C GLY A 320 24.48 -13.21 -2.59
N GLY A 321 24.51 -12.95 -3.91
CA GLY A 321 24.56 -11.62 -4.45
C GLY A 321 23.25 -10.86 -4.17
N HIS A 322 23.35 -9.57 -3.80
CA HIS A 322 22.20 -8.72 -3.54
C HIS A 322 22.29 -7.43 -4.34
N ALA A 323 21.15 -7.02 -4.92
CA ALA A 323 21.01 -5.74 -5.62
C ALA A 323 20.09 -4.81 -4.82
N PHE A 324 20.41 -3.51 -4.84
CA PHE A 324 19.68 -2.43 -4.20
C PHE A 324 20.07 -1.10 -4.86
N ASN A 325 19.55 0.02 -4.38
CA ASN A 325 19.88 1.31 -4.95
C ASN A 325 20.72 2.17 -4.00
N VAL A 326 21.60 2.98 -4.59
CA VAL A 326 22.30 4.09 -3.93
C VAL A 326 21.81 5.36 -4.58
N ASP A 327 21.15 6.21 -3.81
CA ASP A 327 20.38 7.34 -4.35
C ASP A 327 20.60 8.68 -3.63
N GLY A 328 21.55 8.72 -2.72
CA GLY A 328 21.93 9.94 -2.01
C GLY A 328 23.23 9.76 -1.24
N TYR A 329 23.76 10.87 -0.68
CA TYR A 329 24.94 10.81 0.18
C TYR A 329 25.02 12.02 1.13
N GLN A 330 25.73 11.87 2.25
CA GLN A 330 26.09 12.95 3.17
C GLN A 330 27.60 12.91 3.49
N GLY A 331 28.32 14.00 3.23
CA GLY A 331 29.77 14.03 3.29
C GLY A 331 30.40 13.19 2.18
N THR A 332 31.52 12.53 2.49
CA THR A 332 32.27 11.70 1.51
C THR A 332 32.14 10.20 1.75
N ASP A 333 31.49 9.80 2.84
CA ASP A 333 31.61 8.45 3.36
C ASP A 333 30.28 7.74 3.58
N TYR A 334 29.17 8.48 3.74
CA TYR A 334 27.85 7.93 4.00
C TYR A 334 26.98 8.07 2.77
N PHE A 335 26.54 6.93 2.23
CA PHE A 335 25.67 6.86 1.07
C PHE A 335 24.31 6.35 1.51
N HIS A 336 23.24 6.95 0.96
CA HIS A 336 21.88 6.51 1.22
C HIS A 336 21.56 5.26 0.39
N PHE A 337 21.10 4.21 1.07
CA PHE A 337 20.75 2.93 0.48
C PHE A 337 19.24 2.74 0.54
N ASN A 338 18.65 2.45 -0.61
CA ASN A 338 17.28 1.98 -0.75
C ASN A 338 17.36 0.46 -1.00
N TRP A 339 17.03 -0.32 0.02
CA TRP A 339 17.21 -1.76 0.02
C TRP A 339 16.22 -2.54 -0.86
N GLY A 340 15.19 -1.88 -1.43
CA GLY A 340 14.13 -2.55 -2.18
C GLY A 340 13.26 -3.46 -1.32
N TRP A 341 12.91 -3.01 -0.11
CA TRP A 341 12.17 -3.74 0.90
C TRP A 341 11.11 -2.87 1.59
N SER A 342 10.18 -2.33 0.79
CA SER A 342 9.10 -1.44 1.24
C SER A 342 9.59 -0.23 2.07
N GLY A 343 10.81 0.26 1.80
CA GLY A 343 11.44 1.36 2.54
C GLY A 343 12.01 0.97 3.91
N SER A 344 11.82 -0.26 4.34
CA SER A 344 12.34 -0.74 5.63
C SER A 344 13.85 -0.64 5.67
N TYR A 345 14.36 -0.05 6.75
CA TYR A 345 15.80 0.14 7.00
C TYR A 345 16.55 1.02 5.96
N ASN A 346 15.88 1.71 5.06
CA ASN A 346 16.53 2.69 4.21
C ASN A 346 17.26 3.71 5.08
N GLY A 347 18.45 4.12 4.66
CA GLY A 347 19.29 5.01 5.46
C GLY A 347 20.69 5.17 4.90
N TYR A 348 21.53 5.86 5.64
CA TYR A 348 22.90 6.17 5.26
C TYR A 348 23.85 5.16 5.88
N PHE A 349 24.68 4.53 5.05
CA PHE A 349 25.64 3.52 5.48
C PHE A 349 27.05 3.91 5.02
N TYR A 350 28.04 3.61 5.88
CA TYR A 350 29.44 3.81 5.57
C TYR A 350 29.88 2.84 4.45
N LEU A 351 30.45 3.40 3.39
CA LEU A 351 30.73 2.63 2.16
C LEU A 351 32.09 1.98 2.15
N ASN A 352 33.05 2.57 2.84
CA ASN A 352 34.45 2.20 2.76
C ASN A 352 34.81 1.01 3.69
N ASN A 353 36.04 0.50 3.54
CA ASN A 353 36.53 -0.56 4.39
C ASN A 353 36.79 -0.04 5.82
N LEU A 354 36.22 -0.69 6.83
CA LEU A 354 36.42 -0.36 8.24
C LEU A 354 37.80 -0.78 8.76
N ASN A 355 38.44 -1.73 8.08
CA ASN A 355 39.66 -2.38 8.57
C ASN A 355 40.92 -1.53 8.27
N PRO A 356 41.56 -0.93 9.27
CA PRO A 356 42.81 -0.19 9.10
C PRO A 356 44.02 -1.09 8.77
N GLY A 357 43.87 -2.42 8.87
CA GLY A 357 44.92 -3.39 8.66
C GLY A 357 45.16 -3.88 7.23
N GLY A 358 44.44 -3.33 6.25
CA GLY A 358 44.65 -3.58 4.83
C GLY A 358 44.00 -4.82 4.25
N ASN A 359 43.19 -5.61 5.02
CA ASN A 359 42.35 -6.67 4.46
C ASN A 359 41.17 -6.05 3.69
N ASN A 360 40.86 -6.58 2.50
CA ASN A 360 39.74 -6.14 1.70
C ASN A 360 38.49 -6.96 2.02
N PHE A 361 37.54 -6.40 2.76
CA PHE A 361 36.24 -6.98 3.08
C PHE A 361 35.10 -6.43 2.20
N THR A 362 35.42 -5.53 1.26
CA THR A 362 34.43 -4.91 0.35
C THR A 362 34.50 -5.52 -1.05
N TYR A 363 35.13 -6.68 -1.17
CA TYR A 363 35.29 -7.41 -2.44
C TYR A 363 33.94 -7.74 -3.07
N GLY A 364 33.89 -7.63 -4.41
CA GLY A 364 32.71 -7.97 -5.19
C GLY A 364 31.57 -6.95 -5.15
N GLN A 365 31.77 -5.75 -4.59
CA GLN A 365 30.83 -4.65 -4.73
C GLN A 365 30.93 -4.03 -6.12
N GLY A 366 29.78 -3.63 -6.68
CA GLY A 366 29.70 -2.96 -7.97
C GLY A 366 28.52 -2.00 -8.04
N ALA A 367 28.59 -1.10 -9.03
CA ALA A 367 27.51 -0.17 -9.31
C ALA A 367 27.31 -0.03 -10.82
N ILE A 368 26.05 0.05 -11.27
CA ILE A 368 25.74 0.51 -12.60
C ILE A 368 25.71 2.04 -12.56
N VAL A 369 26.68 2.65 -13.26
CA VAL A 369 26.86 4.09 -13.36
C VAL A 369 26.33 4.63 -14.69
N ASN A 370 26.16 5.96 -14.79
CA ASN A 370 25.60 6.64 -15.96
C ASN A 370 24.20 6.11 -16.31
N PHE A 371 23.40 5.85 -15.29
CA PHE A 371 22.05 5.32 -15.42
C PHE A 371 21.07 6.48 -15.66
N TYR A 372 21.09 7.01 -16.88
CA TYR A 372 20.23 8.09 -17.36
C TYR A 372 19.67 7.77 -18.76
N PRO A 373 18.55 8.36 -19.18
CA PRO A 373 17.91 8.14 -20.48
C PRO A 373 18.88 8.36 -21.65
N GLY A 374 18.81 7.51 -22.67
CA GLY A 374 19.73 7.54 -23.80
C GLY A 374 19.43 8.62 -24.83
N SER A 375 18.18 8.80 -25.23
CA SER A 375 17.73 9.77 -26.24
C SER A 375 16.23 10.03 -26.13
N ASN A 376 15.74 11.07 -26.80
CA ASN A 376 14.32 11.44 -26.82
C ASN A 376 13.72 11.66 -25.42
N TYR A 377 14.49 12.26 -24.54
CA TYR A 377 14.09 12.61 -23.19
C TYR A 377 14.45 14.08 -22.94
N PRO A 378 13.68 14.85 -22.16
CA PRO A 378 12.47 14.49 -21.42
C PRO A 378 11.21 14.38 -22.27
N TYR A 379 10.14 13.76 -21.70
CA TYR A 379 8.83 13.62 -22.32
C TYR A 379 7.87 14.68 -21.79
N TYR A 380 8.03 15.91 -22.26
CA TYR A 380 7.13 17.01 -21.84
C TYR A 380 5.66 16.66 -22.06
N CYS A 381 4.84 17.04 -21.12
CA CYS A 381 3.41 16.82 -21.20
C CYS A 381 2.79 17.44 -22.45
N ASN A 382 1.74 16.83 -22.99
CA ASN A 382 1.03 17.31 -24.18
C ASN A 382 -0.43 16.86 -24.18
N GLY A 383 -1.34 17.81 -24.42
CA GLY A 383 -2.78 17.54 -24.46
C GLY A 383 -3.34 17.13 -23.10
N VAL A 384 -4.46 16.41 -23.12
CA VAL A 384 -5.15 15.95 -21.90
C VAL A 384 -5.02 14.43 -21.78
N LYS A 385 -4.53 13.98 -20.64
CA LYS A 385 -4.44 12.55 -20.27
C LYS A 385 -5.52 12.21 -19.24
N THR A 386 -6.23 11.10 -19.44
CA THR A 386 -7.18 10.58 -18.47
C THR A 386 -6.55 9.49 -17.63
N LEU A 387 -6.70 9.59 -16.30
CA LEU A 387 -6.16 8.67 -15.31
C LEU A 387 -7.34 7.92 -14.66
N GLY A 388 -7.45 6.62 -14.94
CA GLY A 388 -8.59 5.79 -14.55
C GLY A 388 -8.40 5.05 -13.21
N ARG A 389 -7.21 5.11 -12.58
CA ARG A 389 -7.00 4.52 -11.26
C ARG A 389 -7.37 5.50 -10.14
N HIS A 390 -7.72 4.95 -9.00
CA HIS A 390 -8.05 5.73 -7.80
C HIS A 390 -6.82 6.36 -7.10
N ASN A 391 -5.61 6.05 -7.58
CA ASN A 391 -4.35 6.57 -7.08
C ASN A 391 -3.26 6.52 -8.16
N GLY A 392 -2.27 7.40 -8.04
CA GLY A 392 -1.15 7.48 -8.97
C GLY A 392 -0.29 8.71 -8.72
N THR A 393 0.55 9.05 -9.70
CA THR A 393 1.46 10.20 -9.64
C THR A 393 1.41 10.99 -10.95
N ILE A 394 1.58 12.30 -10.87
CA ILE A 394 1.57 13.21 -12.03
C ILE A 394 2.83 14.07 -12.00
N GLU A 395 3.45 14.22 -13.17
CA GLU A 395 4.56 15.15 -13.42
C GLU A 395 4.32 15.93 -14.71
N ASP A 396 4.97 17.09 -14.85
CA ASP A 396 4.93 17.90 -16.07
C ASP A 396 5.70 17.27 -17.26
N GLY A 397 6.42 16.19 -17.02
CA GLY A 397 7.19 15.44 -18.00
C GLY A 397 8.60 15.98 -18.26
N SER A 398 9.06 17.00 -17.50
CA SER A 398 10.45 17.45 -17.54
C SER A 398 11.41 16.43 -16.93
N GLY A 399 10.88 15.53 -16.10
CA GLY A 399 11.67 14.56 -15.35
C GLY A 399 12.39 15.14 -14.15
N PRO A 400 13.28 14.36 -13.53
CA PRO A 400 13.88 14.75 -12.25
C PRO A 400 14.99 15.83 -12.37
N VAL A 401 15.65 15.95 -13.51
CA VAL A 401 16.87 16.78 -13.67
C VAL A 401 16.73 17.93 -14.65
N GLU A 402 15.75 17.89 -15.56
CA GLU A 402 15.53 18.94 -16.54
C GLU A 402 14.46 19.94 -16.06
N ASN A 403 14.40 21.08 -16.73
CA ASN A 403 13.31 22.04 -16.55
C ASN A 403 12.22 21.83 -17.59
N TYR A 404 10.96 22.16 -17.26
CA TYR A 404 9.90 22.23 -18.27
C TYR A 404 10.21 23.35 -19.31
N THR A 405 9.41 23.43 -20.37
CA THR A 405 9.60 24.45 -21.43
C THR A 405 8.43 25.43 -21.43
N ALA A 406 8.65 26.63 -21.97
CA ALA A 406 7.58 27.59 -22.23
C ALA A 406 6.61 27.09 -23.31
N GLY A 407 5.34 27.52 -23.24
CA GLY A 407 4.31 27.22 -24.21
C GLY A 407 3.64 25.85 -24.03
N LEU A 408 3.81 25.20 -22.88
CA LEU A 408 3.06 24.00 -22.55
C LEU A 408 1.60 24.34 -22.26
N ASN A 409 0.69 23.48 -22.72
CA ASN A 409 -0.72 23.47 -22.38
C ASN A 409 -1.14 22.01 -22.23
N CYS A 410 -1.13 21.54 -21.00
CA CYS A 410 -1.33 20.15 -20.65
C CYS A 410 -2.47 20.01 -19.66
N GLY A 411 -3.13 18.84 -19.67
CA GLY A 411 -4.18 18.53 -18.68
C GLY A 411 -4.11 17.09 -18.21
N TRP A 412 -4.57 16.86 -16.99
CA TRP A 412 -4.80 15.52 -16.44
C TRP A 412 -6.21 15.48 -15.86
N LEU A 413 -7.02 14.57 -16.39
CA LEU A 413 -8.31 14.23 -15.82
C LEU A 413 -8.16 13.00 -14.93
N ILE A 414 -8.21 13.18 -13.61
CA ILE A 414 -8.32 12.08 -12.66
C ILE A 414 -9.81 11.70 -12.60
N ALA A 415 -10.13 10.52 -13.16
CA ALA A 415 -11.49 9.98 -13.26
C ALA A 415 -11.45 8.47 -13.01
N PRO A 416 -11.32 8.05 -11.73
CA PRO A 416 -11.26 6.65 -11.40
C PRO A 416 -12.42 5.84 -11.96
N SER A 417 -12.16 4.64 -12.45
CA SER A 417 -13.19 3.69 -12.88
C SER A 417 -13.99 3.17 -11.70
N ASP A 418 -13.33 2.98 -10.57
CA ASP A 418 -13.98 2.62 -9.31
C ASP A 418 -14.65 3.82 -8.65
N SER A 419 -15.74 3.58 -7.92
CA SER A 419 -16.35 4.60 -7.07
C SER A 419 -15.44 4.96 -5.90
N VAL A 420 -15.09 6.23 -5.79
CA VAL A 420 -14.10 6.70 -4.81
C VAL A 420 -14.66 7.79 -3.91
N THR A 421 -13.98 7.99 -2.80
CA THR A 421 -14.17 9.09 -1.85
C THR A 421 -12.81 9.69 -1.49
N ASN A 422 -12.80 10.88 -0.91
CA ASN A 422 -11.59 11.51 -0.37
C ASN A 422 -10.45 11.72 -1.39
N LEU A 423 -10.75 11.94 -2.66
CA LEU A 423 -9.72 12.22 -3.68
C LEU A 423 -8.89 13.44 -3.28
N THR A 424 -7.59 13.23 -3.09
CA THR A 424 -6.67 14.22 -2.54
C THR A 424 -5.38 14.25 -3.35
N LEU A 425 -4.91 15.45 -3.67
CA LEU A 425 -3.59 15.71 -4.27
C LEU A 425 -2.59 16.04 -3.17
N THR A 426 -1.40 15.47 -3.23
CA THR A 426 -0.27 15.77 -2.34
C THR A 426 0.96 16.10 -3.19
N PHE A 427 1.53 17.29 -2.98
CA PHE A 427 2.68 17.76 -3.75
C PHE A 427 3.97 17.27 -3.12
N GLU A 428 4.88 16.75 -3.96
CA GLU A 428 6.20 16.22 -3.59
C GLU A 428 7.32 17.16 -4.06
N LYS A 429 7.11 17.82 -5.20
CA LYS A 429 8.01 18.84 -5.80
C LYS A 429 7.15 19.93 -6.40
N PHE A 430 7.54 21.19 -6.25
CA PHE A 430 6.87 22.32 -6.88
C PHE A 430 7.81 23.49 -7.10
N ASN A 431 8.02 23.85 -8.35
CA ASN A 431 8.86 24.99 -8.75
C ASN A 431 8.41 25.51 -10.11
N LEU A 432 7.47 26.45 -10.08
CA LEU A 432 7.01 27.23 -11.23
C LEU A 432 7.54 28.66 -11.06
N THR A 433 8.55 29.02 -11.85
CA THR A 433 9.48 30.14 -11.56
C THR A 433 8.87 31.55 -11.56
N ASP A 434 7.75 31.78 -12.25
CA ASP A 434 7.13 33.08 -12.32
C ASP A 434 5.59 33.02 -12.23
N GLY A 435 4.96 34.16 -12.07
CA GLY A 435 3.51 34.24 -11.95
C GLY A 435 2.75 34.04 -13.28
N LEU A 436 3.43 33.70 -14.37
CA LEU A 436 2.84 33.39 -15.68
C LEU A 436 2.64 31.90 -15.85
N ASP A 437 3.48 31.09 -15.22
CA ASP A 437 3.38 29.64 -15.23
C ASP A 437 2.45 29.20 -14.10
N VAL A 438 1.38 28.47 -14.43
CA VAL A 438 0.35 28.12 -13.46
C VAL A 438 -0.09 26.66 -13.59
N LEU A 439 -0.33 26.04 -12.45
CA LEU A 439 -1.06 24.78 -12.34
C LEU A 439 -2.42 25.05 -11.70
N ASN A 440 -3.48 24.98 -12.50
CA ASN A 440 -4.85 25.11 -12.07
C ASN A 440 -5.42 23.75 -11.68
N VAL A 441 -6.21 23.70 -10.61
CA VAL A 441 -6.89 22.49 -10.13
C VAL A 441 -8.39 22.78 -10.04
N TYR A 442 -9.20 22.02 -10.79
CA TYR A 442 -10.65 22.16 -10.86
C TYR A 442 -11.34 20.96 -10.22
N ASP A 443 -12.44 21.21 -9.52
CA ASP A 443 -13.27 20.22 -8.81
C ASP A 443 -14.30 19.59 -9.77
N GLY A 444 -13.84 18.82 -10.71
CA GLY A 444 -14.67 18.19 -11.74
C GLY A 444 -13.87 17.75 -12.96
N PRO A 445 -14.56 17.35 -14.05
CA PRO A 445 -13.91 16.72 -15.20
C PRO A 445 -13.20 17.68 -16.17
N ASP A 446 -13.40 19.00 -16.05
CA ASP A 446 -12.80 20.00 -16.94
C ASP A 446 -12.74 21.40 -16.30
N ALA A 447 -12.17 22.37 -17.01
CA ALA A 447 -11.98 23.75 -16.55
C ALA A 447 -13.29 24.58 -16.43
N SER A 448 -14.44 24.05 -16.75
CA SER A 448 -15.73 24.71 -16.52
C SER A 448 -16.25 24.52 -15.09
N TYR A 449 -15.63 23.61 -14.32
CA TYR A 449 -15.96 23.32 -12.93
C TYR A 449 -15.28 24.30 -11.96
N PRO A 450 -15.66 24.31 -10.66
CA PRO A 450 -15.08 25.23 -9.69
C PRO A 450 -13.56 25.10 -9.57
N LEU A 451 -12.86 26.23 -9.65
CA LEU A 451 -11.42 26.29 -9.42
C LEU A 451 -11.13 26.13 -7.91
N LEU A 452 -10.42 25.06 -7.53
CA LEU A 452 -9.97 24.84 -6.15
C LEU A 452 -8.70 25.60 -5.84
N ALA A 453 -7.75 25.62 -6.80
CA ALA A 453 -6.48 26.31 -6.64
C ALA A 453 -5.91 26.75 -8.00
N SER A 454 -5.15 27.85 -7.99
CA SER A 454 -4.27 28.29 -9.06
C SER A 454 -2.88 28.48 -8.44
N LEU A 455 -1.96 27.60 -8.79
CA LEU A 455 -0.68 27.44 -8.11
C LEU A 455 0.45 27.97 -8.99
N THR A 456 1.35 28.74 -8.39
CA THR A 456 2.55 29.31 -9.02
C THR A 456 3.65 29.51 -7.98
N GLY A 457 4.88 29.80 -8.40
CA GLY A 457 6.03 30.05 -7.53
C GLY A 457 6.72 28.77 -7.09
N THR A 458 7.48 28.84 -5.98
CA THR A 458 8.37 27.75 -5.54
C THR A 458 8.00 27.16 -4.18
N ALA A 459 6.96 27.68 -3.52
CA ALA A 459 6.49 27.15 -2.25
C ALA A 459 5.72 25.85 -2.48
N LEU A 460 6.05 24.79 -1.76
CA LEU A 460 5.35 23.52 -1.84
C LEU A 460 3.88 23.71 -1.41
N PRO A 461 2.90 23.44 -2.30
CA PRO A 461 1.49 23.65 -1.97
C PRO A 461 1.00 22.69 -0.89
N GLN A 462 0.00 23.14 -0.12
CA GLN A 462 -0.73 22.25 0.78
C GLN A 462 -1.55 21.24 -0.03
N ALA A 463 -1.87 20.10 0.60
CA ALA A 463 -2.73 19.09 -0.02
C ALA A 463 -4.08 19.67 -0.43
N ILE A 464 -4.56 19.33 -1.63
CA ILE A 464 -5.85 19.76 -2.19
C ILE A 464 -6.81 18.58 -2.21
N LYS A 465 -7.99 18.78 -1.64
CA LYS A 465 -9.02 17.75 -1.55
C LYS A 465 -10.19 18.10 -2.47
N ALA A 466 -10.63 17.16 -3.30
CA ALA A 466 -11.85 17.25 -4.09
C ALA A 466 -13.10 17.18 -3.21
N THR A 467 -14.21 17.76 -3.69
CA THR A 467 -15.54 17.55 -3.09
C THR A 467 -16.27 16.37 -3.74
N GLY A 468 -15.85 15.98 -4.95
CA GLY A 468 -16.38 14.87 -5.74
C GLY A 468 -15.37 13.73 -5.92
N ASP A 469 -15.59 12.96 -6.97
CA ASP A 469 -14.79 11.79 -7.37
C ASP A 469 -13.85 12.05 -8.56
N ARG A 470 -13.79 13.29 -9.04
CA ARG A 470 -12.98 13.71 -10.19
C ARG A 470 -12.27 15.02 -9.93
N LEU A 471 -11.07 15.15 -10.50
CA LEU A 471 -10.29 16.39 -10.55
C LEU A 471 -9.74 16.59 -11.95
N PHE A 472 -9.72 17.84 -12.40
CA PHE A 472 -9.03 18.23 -13.60
C PHE A 472 -7.89 19.19 -13.27
N LEU A 473 -6.68 18.86 -13.73
CA LEU A 473 -5.49 19.68 -13.60
C LEU A 473 -5.16 20.27 -14.98
N GLU A 474 -4.82 21.55 -15.02
CA GLU A 474 -4.40 22.26 -16.23
C GLU A 474 -3.08 22.97 -15.95
N PHE A 475 -2.04 22.64 -16.73
CA PHE A 475 -0.72 23.25 -16.63
C PHE A 475 -0.43 24.12 -17.85
N LEU A 476 -0.22 25.41 -17.60
CA LEU A 476 0.03 26.44 -18.61
C LEU A 476 1.35 27.11 -18.32
N THR A 477 2.22 27.23 -19.33
CA THR A 477 3.52 27.87 -19.20
C THR A 477 3.75 28.94 -20.28
N GLU A 478 4.25 30.11 -19.90
CA GLU A 478 4.55 31.22 -20.81
C GLU A 478 5.96 31.75 -20.65
N GLY A 479 6.54 31.65 -19.46
CA GLY A 479 7.76 32.36 -19.06
C GLY A 479 9.02 31.49 -18.99
N ASP A 480 9.89 31.86 -18.06
CA ASP A 480 11.13 31.14 -17.77
C ASP A 480 10.84 29.79 -17.09
N ALA A 481 11.50 28.75 -17.55
CA ALA A 481 11.28 27.40 -17.11
C ALA A 481 11.83 27.11 -15.70
N GLY A 482 11.00 26.57 -14.84
CA GLY A 482 11.38 25.99 -13.55
C GLY A 482 11.62 24.48 -13.61
N SER A 483 11.97 23.88 -12.49
CA SER A 483 12.15 22.43 -12.43
C SER A 483 10.83 21.65 -12.36
N GLY A 484 9.68 22.32 -12.46
CA GLY A 484 8.37 21.73 -12.59
C GLY A 484 7.76 21.20 -11.31
N PHE A 485 6.83 20.29 -11.46
CA PHE A 485 6.13 19.72 -10.31
C PHE A 485 6.05 18.19 -10.38
N ARG A 486 5.91 17.61 -9.20
CA ARG A 486 5.52 16.22 -8.99
C ARG A 486 4.49 16.19 -7.87
N LEU A 487 3.43 15.43 -8.08
CA LEU A 487 2.41 15.18 -7.07
C LEU A 487 1.94 13.73 -7.13
N SER A 488 1.42 13.25 -6.02
CA SER A 488 0.62 12.04 -5.95
C SER A 488 -0.85 12.38 -5.76
N TYR A 489 -1.72 11.54 -6.30
CA TYR A 489 -3.14 11.57 -5.99
C TYR A 489 -3.57 10.25 -5.38
N ASN A 490 -4.46 10.33 -4.41
CA ASN A 490 -4.96 9.18 -3.71
C ASN A 490 -6.42 9.39 -3.31
N SER A 491 -7.20 8.32 -3.35
CA SER A 491 -8.57 8.29 -2.88
C SER A 491 -8.88 6.95 -2.21
N ASP A 492 -9.92 6.94 -1.40
CA ASP A 492 -10.42 5.73 -0.77
C ASP A 492 -11.48 5.10 -1.67
N LEU A 493 -11.41 3.79 -1.87
CA LEU A 493 -12.49 3.05 -2.52
C LEU A 493 -13.74 3.11 -1.64
N ALA A 494 -14.88 3.38 -2.25
CA ALA A 494 -16.16 3.30 -1.55
C ALA A 494 -16.44 1.83 -1.18
N VAL A 495 -16.72 1.55 0.08
CA VAL A 495 -17.05 0.20 0.53
C VAL A 495 -18.55 0.03 0.47
N PHE A 496 -19.07 -0.62 -0.56
CA PHE A 496 -20.49 -0.88 -0.74
C PHE A 496 -20.93 -2.17 -0.07
N CYS A 497 -20.18 -3.25 -0.27
CA CYS A 497 -20.39 -4.52 0.41
C CYS A 497 -19.06 -5.21 0.70
N SER A 498 -19.01 -5.98 1.77
CA SER A 498 -17.82 -6.77 2.12
C SER A 498 -18.18 -7.95 3.02
N GLY A 499 -17.38 -9.03 2.94
CA GLY A 499 -17.50 -10.19 3.82
C GLY A 499 -18.80 -10.94 3.69
N THR A 500 -19.46 -11.25 4.80
CA THR A 500 -20.71 -12.04 4.84
C THR A 500 -21.78 -11.34 5.68
N THR A 501 -22.91 -11.05 5.06
CA THR A 501 -24.12 -10.55 5.73
C THR A 501 -25.14 -11.68 5.84
N ILE A 502 -25.83 -11.80 6.98
CA ILE A 502 -26.83 -12.85 7.23
C ILE A 502 -28.22 -12.22 7.38
N TYR A 503 -29.18 -12.71 6.62
CA TYR A 503 -30.59 -12.34 6.65
C TYR A 503 -31.41 -13.50 7.23
N SER A 504 -32.16 -13.23 8.29
CA SER A 504 -33.03 -14.23 8.99
C SER A 504 -34.52 -13.97 8.78
N ASP A 505 -34.88 -12.88 8.15
CA ASP A 505 -36.27 -12.55 7.86
C ASP A 505 -36.80 -13.40 6.68
N PHE A 506 -38.15 -13.64 6.65
CA PHE A 506 -38.78 -14.41 5.58
C PHE A 506 -38.79 -13.70 4.22
N SER A 507 -38.63 -12.40 4.20
CA SER A 507 -38.55 -11.59 2.98
C SER A 507 -37.68 -10.38 3.21
N GLY A 508 -37.08 -9.87 2.15
CA GLY A 508 -36.25 -8.70 2.22
C GLY A 508 -35.71 -8.28 0.86
N VAL A 509 -34.89 -7.25 0.86
CA VAL A 509 -34.18 -6.75 -0.32
C VAL A 509 -32.68 -6.86 -0.03
N ILE A 510 -31.92 -7.26 -1.02
CA ILE A 510 -30.46 -7.36 -1.00
C ILE A 510 -29.92 -6.62 -2.22
N SER A 511 -28.90 -5.81 -2.03
CA SER A 511 -28.19 -5.13 -3.11
C SER A 511 -26.70 -5.19 -2.87
N ASP A 512 -25.90 -4.86 -3.90
CA ASP A 512 -24.46 -4.64 -3.75
C ASP A 512 -24.13 -3.42 -2.88
N GLY A 513 -25.09 -2.54 -2.64
CA GLY A 513 -24.93 -1.33 -1.81
C GLY A 513 -24.43 -0.09 -2.56
N SER A 514 -24.13 -0.16 -3.85
CA SER A 514 -23.61 0.94 -4.67
C SER A 514 -24.63 2.08 -4.86
N GLY A 515 -25.90 1.75 -4.85
CA GLY A 515 -27.02 2.72 -4.96
C GLY A 515 -27.07 3.36 -6.34
N THR A 516 -26.69 4.63 -6.44
CA THR A 516 -26.63 5.38 -7.71
C THR A 516 -25.22 5.46 -8.31
N ARG A 517 -24.25 4.81 -7.70
CA ARG A 517 -22.87 4.74 -8.18
C ARG A 517 -22.61 3.36 -8.80
N ASP A 518 -21.55 3.26 -9.57
CA ASP A 518 -21.07 1.97 -10.01
C ASP A 518 -20.44 1.21 -8.84
N TYR A 519 -20.59 -0.13 -8.84
CA TYR A 519 -19.87 -0.98 -7.89
C TYR A 519 -18.36 -0.96 -8.16
N ASN A 520 -17.55 -1.44 -7.23
CA ASN A 520 -16.10 -1.46 -7.37
C ASN A 520 -15.57 -2.80 -7.91
N ASN A 521 -14.45 -2.71 -8.62
CA ASN A 521 -13.64 -3.85 -9.01
C ASN A 521 -13.16 -4.67 -7.80
N ASN A 522 -12.83 -5.94 -8.03
CA ASN A 522 -12.31 -6.88 -7.03
C ASN A 522 -13.18 -7.04 -5.77
N SER A 523 -14.50 -6.81 -5.90
CA SER A 523 -15.47 -6.98 -4.82
C SER A 523 -15.84 -8.45 -4.62
N VAL A 524 -15.90 -8.89 -3.36
CA VAL A 524 -16.37 -10.24 -3.00
C VAL A 524 -17.33 -10.12 -1.82
N CYS A 525 -18.64 -10.22 -2.10
CA CYS A 525 -19.69 -10.04 -1.12
C CYS A 525 -20.57 -11.28 -1.03
N LYS A 526 -20.86 -11.71 0.19
CA LYS A 526 -21.67 -12.89 0.48
C LYS A 526 -22.89 -12.51 1.31
N PHE A 527 -24.07 -12.82 0.81
CA PHE A 527 -25.33 -12.56 1.48
C PHE A 527 -26.02 -13.90 1.74
N ARG A 528 -26.06 -14.32 2.99
CA ARG A 528 -26.70 -15.56 3.40
C ARG A 528 -28.12 -15.29 3.82
N VAL A 529 -29.08 -15.99 3.24
CA VAL A 529 -30.50 -15.91 3.58
C VAL A 529 -30.89 -17.23 4.25
N GLU A 530 -31.18 -17.19 5.56
CA GLU A 530 -31.40 -18.37 6.40
C GLU A 530 -32.56 -18.16 7.38
N PRO A 531 -33.78 -17.92 6.89
CA PRO A 531 -34.94 -17.81 7.78
C PRO A 531 -35.21 -19.12 8.50
N GLU A 532 -35.59 -19.04 9.77
CA GLU A 532 -35.89 -20.22 10.57
C GLU A 532 -37.11 -20.97 10.03
N ASN A 533 -37.01 -22.27 9.84
CA ASN A 533 -38.07 -23.14 9.30
C ASN A 533 -38.51 -22.89 7.85
N ALA A 534 -37.73 -22.15 7.08
CA ALA A 534 -37.97 -22.01 5.64
C ALA A 534 -37.64 -23.31 4.88
N ASN A 535 -38.37 -23.60 3.78
CA ASN A 535 -38.14 -24.76 2.89
C ASN A 535 -37.65 -24.34 1.53
N SER A 536 -38.04 -23.15 1.10
CA SER A 536 -37.64 -22.59 -0.19
C SER A 536 -37.43 -21.10 -0.04
N ILE A 537 -36.56 -20.55 -0.88
CA ILE A 537 -36.27 -19.12 -0.98
C ILE A 537 -36.33 -18.76 -2.45
N THR A 538 -37.21 -17.84 -2.82
CA THR A 538 -37.32 -17.33 -4.19
C THR A 538 -36.72 -15.95 -4.27
N PHE A 539 -35.76 -15.75 -5.18
CA PHE A 539 -35.10 -14.51 -5.48
C PHE A 539 -35.65 -13.93 -6.78
N THR A 540 -35.91 -12.64 -6.79
CA THR A 540 -36.41 -11.87 -7.96
C THR A 540 -35.56 -10.59 -8.10
N PHE A 541 -34.87 -10.41 -9.23
CA PHE A 541 -34.11 -9.19 -9.49
C PHE A 541 -35.05 -8.02 -9.74
N ASN A 542 -34.82 -6.93 -9.01
CA ASN A 542 -35.45 -5.64 -9.22
C ASN A 542 -34.64 -4.81 -10.23
N TYR A 543 -33.31 -5.00 -10.20
CA TYR A 543 -32.34 -4.32 -11.05
C TYR A 543 -31.11 -5.22 -11.23
N LEU A 544 -30.49 -5.20 -12.42
CA LEU A 544 -29.24 -5.88 -12.73
C LEU A 544 -28.52 -5.11 -13.84
N ASP A 545 -27.28 -4.71 -13.55
CA ASP A 545 -26.37 -4.09 -14.50
C ASP A 545 -24.92 -4.35 -14.04
N THR A 546 -24.33 -5.43 -14.58
CA THR A 546 -22.97 -5.86 -14.27
C THR A 546 -22.18 -6.09 -15.56
N GLU A 547 -20.85 -6.12 -15.50
CA GLU A 547 -20.04 -6.47 -16.65
C GLU A 547 -20.42 -7.86 -17.19
N PRO A 548 -20.85 -7.97 -18.48
CA PRO A 548 -21.27 -9.24 -19.06
C PRO A 548 -20.16 -10.30 -18.99
N ASP A 549 -20.51 -11.50 -18.56
CA ASP A 549 -19.68 -12.70 -18.46
C ASP A 549 -18.59 -12.70 -17.37
N TYR A 550 -18.20 -11.55 -16.84
CA TYR A 550 -17.10 -11.42 -15.87
C TYR A 550 -17.61 -11.15 -14.45
N ASP A 551 -18.43 -10.15 -14.23
CA ASP A 551 -18.93 -9.79 -12.91
C ASP A 551 -20.27 -10.50 -12.65
N GLN A 552 -20.28 -11.36 -11.64
CA GLN A 552 -21.34 -12.34 -11.51
C GLN A 552 -22.07 -12.28 -10.16
N VAL A 553 -23.40 -12.27 -10.23
CA VAL A 553 -24.28 -12.56 -9.10
C VAL A 553 -24.65 -14.04 -9.13
N LYS A 554 -24.12 -14.82 -8.18
CA LYS A 554 -24.30 -16.26 -8.09
C LYS A 554 -25.21 -16.63 -6.93
N ILE A 555 -26.17 -17.46 -7.18
CA ILE A 555 -27.11 -17.98 -6.15
C ILE A 555 -26.76 -19.43 -5.86
N TYR A 556 -26.47 -19.72 -4.59
CA TYR A 556 -26.14 -21.07 -4.12
C TYR A 556 -27.20 -21.60 -3.17
N ASN A 557 -27.45 -22.91 -3.26
CA ASN A 557 -28.14 -23.67 -2.22
C ASN A 557 -27.13 -24.13 -1.17
N LEU A 558 -27.16 -23.55 0.03
CA LEU A 558 -26.22 -23.89 1.09
C LEU A 558 -26.43 -25.29 1.71
N ALA A 559 -27.64 -25.84 1.61
CA ALA A 559 -27.92 -27.19 2.12
C ALA A 559 -27.25 -28.26 1.26
N SER A 560 -27.25 -28.10 -0.07
CA SER A 560 -26.62 -29.04 -1.02
C SER A 560 -25.22 -28.58 -1.46
N GLN A 561 -24.78 -27.40 -1.07
CA GLN A 561 -23.54 -26.77 -1.49
C GLN A 561 -23.38 -26.64 -3.03
N SER A 562 -24.49 -26.42 -3.73
CA SER A 562 -24.52 -26.36 -5.20
C SER A 562 -24.87 -24.96 -5.71
N LEU A 563 -24.28 -24.58 -6.83
CA LEU A 563 -24.68 -23.40 -7.59
C LEU A 563 -26.07 -23.68 -8.21
N VAL A 564 -27.01 -22.75 -8.02
CA VAL A 564 -28.35 -22.80 -8.58
C VAL A 564 -28.42 -21.97 -9.86
N ALA A 565 -27.87 -20.75 -9.83
CA ALA A 565 -27.89 -19.85 -10.96
C ALA A 565 -26.72 -18.85 -10.89
N SER A 566 -26.30 -18.30 -12.05
CA SER A 566 -25.30 -17.23 -12.18
C SER A 566 -25.78 -16.23 -13.21
N PHE A 567 -25.65 -14.93 -12.90
CA PHE A 567 -26.16 -13.83 -13.72
C PHE A 567 -25.09 -12.76 -13.90
N SER A 568 -25.07 -12.15 -15.08
CA SER A 568 -24.25 -10.98 -15.43
C SER A 568 -24.92 -10.19 -16.56
N GLY A 569 -24.46 -8.98 -16.86
CA GLY A 569 -25.05 -8.09 -17.85
C GLY A 569 -26.21 -7.29 -17.29
N ASN A 570 -27.10 -6.82 -18.17
CA ASN A 570 -28.18 -5.88 -17.81
C ASN A 570 -29.59 -6.40 -18.12
N GLU A 571 -29.74 -7.68 -18.46
CA GLU A 571 -31.06 -8.28 -18.67
C GLU A 571 -31.57 -8.84 -17.33
N ILE A 572 -32.76 -8.39 -16.89
CA ILE A 572 -33.39 -8.91 -15.66
C ILE A 572 -33.85 -10.34 -15.90
N PRO A 573 -33.30 -11.32 -15.16
CA PRO A 573 -33.68 -12.73 -15.35
C PRO A 573 -35.01 -13.07 -14.71
N GLU A 574 -35.54 -14.24 -15.05
CA GLU A 574 -36.66 -14.81 -14.33
C GLU A 574 -36.29 -15.13 -12.87
N SER A 575 -37.32 -15.16 -12.00
CA SER A 575 -37.13 -15.47 -10.57
C SER A 575 -36.55 -16.86 -10.38
N VAL A 576 -35.62 -16.97 -9.42
CA VAL A 576 -34.93 -18.22 -9.08
C VAL A 576 -35.36 -18.75 -7.72
N THR A 577 -35.79 -19.97 -7.65
CA THR A 577 -36.17 -20.64 -6.39
C THR A 577 -35.10 -21.63 -5.96
N VAL A 578 -34.56 -21.42 -4.78
CA VAL A 578 -33.68 -22.36 -4.06
C VAL A 578 -34.57 -23.29 -3.23
N PRO A 579 -34.55 -24.61 -3.51
CA PRO A 579 -35.42 -25.58 -2.79
C PRO A 579 -34.82 -25.95 -1.42
N SER A 580 -34.49 -24.96 -0.63
CA SER A 580 -34.04 -25.09 0.75
C SER A 580 -34.25 -23.78 1.50
N GLY A 581 -34.32 -23.83 2.84
CA GLY A 581 -34.39 -22.66 3.69
C GLY A 581 -33.04 -21.96 3.90
N LYS A 582 -31.99 -22.35 3.15
CA LYS A 582 -30.66 -21.78 3.28
C LYS A 582 -30.07 -21.50 1.90
N ALA A 583 -29.87 -20.25 1.59
CA ALA A 583 -29.27 -19.80 0.33
C ALA A 583 -28.15 -18.79 0.56
N MET A 584 -27.29 -18.63 -0.42
CA MET A 584 -26.28 -17.56 -0.46
C MET A 584 -26.29 -16.89 -1.82
N VAL A 585 -26.35 -15.58 -1.82
CA VAL A 585 -26.03 -14.75 -2.98
C VAL A 585 -24.57 -14.34 -2.83
N LEU A 586 -23.77 -14.67 -3.83
CA LEU A 586 -22.36 -14.27 -3.94
C LEU A 586 -22.24 -13.28 -5.09
N PHE A 587 -21.74 -12.09 -4.83
CA PHE A 587 -21.35 -11.15 -5.85
C PHE A 587 -19.82 -11.08 -5.89
N ASN A 588 -19.25 -11.31 -7.06
CA ASN A 588 -17.83 -11.18 -7.29
C ASN A 588 -17.57 -10.43 -8.61
N THR A 589 -16.61 -9.50 -8.57
CA THR A 589 -16.19 -8.68 -9.69
C THR A 589 -14.73 -8.93 -10.04
N ASN A 590 -14.38 -8.69 -11.30
CA ASN A 590 -13.00 -8.73 -11.79
C ASN A 590 -12.26 -7.40 -11.47
N ASN A 591 -11.26 -7.01 -12.25
CA ASN A 591 -10.45 -5.79 -12.06
C ASN A 591 -10.56 -4.80 -13.23
N ASP A 592 -11.59 -4.87 -14.05
CA ASP A 592 -11.64 -4.12 -15.32
C ASP A 592 -12.81 -3.13 -15.36
N ILE A 593 -14.02 -3.57 -15.67
CA ILE A 593 -15.17 -2.69 -15.93
C ILE A 593 -16.15 -2.74 -14.75
N THR A 594 -16.62 -1.58 -14.32
CA THR A 594 -17.69 -1.43 -13.33
C THR A 594 -19.00 -1.00 -13.98
N ALA A 595 -20.13 -1.26 -13.35
CA ALA A 595 -21.46 -0.89 -13.83
C ALA A 595 -22.41 -0.58 -12.66
N GLY A 596 -23.66 -0.29 -12.93
CA GLY A 596 -24.63 0.20 -11.96
C GLY A 596 -25.01 -0.76 -10.81
N GLY A 597 -24.58 -2.03 -10.85
CA GLY A 597 -24.77 -3.00 -9.77
C GLY A 597 -26.09 -3.78 -9.87
N TRP A 598 -26.61 -4.19 -8.72
CA TRP A 598 -27.80 -5.03 -8.69
C TRP A 598 -28.59 -4.88 -7.38
N GLU A 599 -29.88 -5.14 -7.52
CA GLU A 599 -30.81 -5.29 -6.40
C GLU A 599 -31.75 -6.45 -6.65
N LEU A 600 -31.99 -7.27 -5.65
CA LEU A 600 -32.99 -8.33 -5.69
C LEU A 600 -33.84 -8.36 -4.42
N SER A 601 -35.07 -8.76 -4.56
CA SER A 601 -35.94 -9.12 -3.45
C SER A 601 -35.97 -10.65 -3.25
N TYR A 602 -36.15 -11.09 -2.03
CA TYR A 602 -36.36 -12.49 -1.73
C TYR A 602 -37.60 -12.72 -0.87
N VAL A 603 -38.24 -13.86 -1.09
CA VAL A 603 -39.35 -14.35 -0.28
C VAL A 603 -39.12 -15.83 0.03
N SER A 604 -39.26 -16.19 1.28
CA SER A 604 -39.10 -17.56 1.76
C SER A 604 -40.45 -18.16 2.08
N GLU A 605 -40.62 -19.44 1.74
CA GLU A 605 -41.77 -20.22 2.16
C GLU A 605 -41.35 -21.12 3.33
N ALA A 606 -42.09 -21.03 4.43
CA ALA A 606 -41.96 -22.03 5.48
C ALA A 606 -42.60 -23.34 5.03
N THR A 607 -42.12 -24.49 5.49
CA THR A 607 -42.98 -25.66 5.60
C THR A 607 -44.18 -25.20 6.41
N THR A 608 -45.30 -25.08 5.77
CA THR A 608 -46.49 -25.44 6.50
C THR A 608 -46.33 -26.92 6.89
N VAL A 609 -45.47 -27.23 7.86
CA VAL A 609 -45.90 -28.21 8.82
C VAL A 609 -47.23 -27.61 9.27
N GLY A 610 -48.32 -28.12 8.72
CA GLY A 610 -49.58 -27.88 9.36
C GLY A 610 -49.33 -28.21 10.83
N VAL A 611 -48.97 -27.25 11.62
CA VAL A 611 -49.55 -27.19 12.93
C VAL A 611 -50.99 -27.07 12.52
N ALA A 612 -51.60 -28.25 12.35
CA ALA A 612 -53.01 -28.42 12.54
C ALA A 612 -53.25 -27.53 13.73
N ALA A 613 -53.79 -26.33 13.46
CA ALA A 613 -54.01 -25.31 14.46
C ALA A 613 -54.40 -26.08 15.67
N ALA A 614 -53.57 -26.07 16.73
CA ALA A 614 -53.80 -26.95 17.82
C ALA A 614 -55.26 -26.74 18.07
N VAL A 615 -56.08 -27.66 17.61
CA VAL A 615 -57.48 -27.62 17.85
C VAL A 615 -57.48 -27.82 19.33
N ASN A 616 -57.30 -26.68 20.04
CA ASN A 616 -57.52 -26.62 21.45
C ASN A 616 -58.81 -27.41 21.61
N SER A 617 -58.90 -28.26 22.56
CA SER A 617 -60.00 -29.17 22.83
C SER A 617 -61.41 -28.56 22.72
N GLY A 618 -61.57 -27.32 22.35
CA GLY A 618 -62.73 -26.52 22.04
C GLY A 618 -63.06 -26.26 20.56
N GLY A 619 -62.19 -26.64 19.58
CA GLY A 619 -62.47 -26.58 18.16
C GLY A 619 -62.52 -25.24 17.46
N LEU A 620 -61.94 -24.15 18.05
CA LEU A 620 -61.85 -22.84 17.45
C LEU A 620 -60.51 -22.67 16.70
N GLY A 621 -60.56 -22.41 15.40
CA GLY A 621 -59.42 -21.99 14.57
C GLY A 621 -59.40 -20.46 14.36
N VAL A 622 -58.25 -19.84 14.45
CA VAL A 622 -58.06 -18.39 14.25
C VAL A 622 -56.90 -18.14 13.32
N GLN A 623 -57.13 -17.39 12.24
CA GLN A 623 -56.06 -16.89 11.32
C GLN A 623 -56.12 -15.37 11.22
N VAL A 624 -54.96 -14.73 11.12
CA VAL A 624 -54.85 -13.28 11.14
C VAL A 624 -53.94 -12.83 10.00
N TYR A 625 -54.42 -11.98 9.11
CA TYR A 625 -53.65 -11.43 7.99
C TYR A 625 -54.29 -10.13 7.44
N PRO A 626 -53.54 -9.31 6.65
CA PRO A 626 -52.09 -9.37 6.47
C PRO A 626 -51.37 -8.93 7.74
N VAL A 627 -50.15 -9.41 7.91
CA VAL A 627 -49.23 -8.92 8.93
C VAL A 627 -47.86 -8.74 8.26
N PRO A 628 -47.41 -7.51 8.01
CA PRO A 628 -47.94 -6.20 8.46
C PRO A 628 -49.30 -5.82 7.88
N ALA A 629 -50.09 -5.07 8.65
CA ALA A 629 -51.37 -4.51 8.22
C ALA A 629 -51.27 -2.96 8.08
N SER A 630 -51.86 -2.41 7.01
CA SER A 630 -51.87 -0.94 6.79
C SER A 630 -53.24 -0.33 7.14
N ASP A 631 -54.31 -0.83 6.55
CA ASP A 631 -55.65 -0.27 6.66
C ASP A 631 -56.61 -1.17 7.44
N TRP A 632 -56.53 -2.48 7.19
CA TRP A 632 -57.40 -3.48 7.76
C TRP A 632 -56.64 -4.72 8.17
N LEU A 633 -56.99 -5.30 9.32
CA LEU A 633 -56.58 -6.59 9.78
C LEU A 633 -57.76 -7.54 9.64
N ARG A 634 -57.58 -8.64 8.91
CA ARG A 634 -58.58 -9.68 8.74
C ARG A 634 -58.33 -10.78 9.73
N VAL A 635 -59.34 -11.15 10.50
CA VAL A 635 -59.34 -12.28 11.43
C VAL A 635 -60.34 -13.28 10.96
N GLU A 636 -59.88 -14.44 10.52
CA GLU A 636 -60.74 -15.58 10.15
C GLU A 636 -60.89 -16.50 11.34
N LEU A 637 -62.16 -16.71 11.71
CA LEU A 637 -62.56 -17.60 12.81
C LEU A 637 -63.22 -18.81 12.22
N SER A 638 -62.86 -20.00 12.67
CA SER A 638 -63.53 -21.26 12.26
C SER A 638 -63.88 -22.10 13.49
N SER A 639 -65.12 -22.57 13.55
CA SER A 639 -65.56 -23.42 14.64
C SER A 639 -66.55 -24.49 14.14
N ARG A 640 -66.45 -25.72 14.64
CA ARG A 640 -67.39 -26.84 14.35
C ARG A 640 -68.62 -26.79 15.23
N LEU A 641 -68.59 -26.07 16.32
CA LEU A 641 -69.69 -25.89 17.27
C LEU A 641 -70.03 -24.39 17.37
N PRO A 642 -71.29 -24.06 17.74
CA PRO A 642 -71.62 -22.66 18.03
C PRO A 642 -70.64 -22.09 19.04
N ALA A 643 -70.06 -20.90 18.73
CA ALA A 643 -69.08 -20.27 19.59
C ALA A 643 -69.32 -18.77 19.64
N ASP A 644 -69.20 -18.21 20.86
CA ASP A 644 -69.11 -16.78 21.11
C ASP A 644 -67.66 -16.46 21.29
N VAL A 645 -67.11 -15.59 20.42
CA VAL A 645 -65.69 -15.25 20.46
C VAL A 645 -65.53 -13.76 20.64
N LEU A 646 -64.82 -13.35 21.67
CA LEU A 646 -64.34 -12.01 21.86
C LEU A 646 -63.00 -11.84 21.18
N VAL A 647 -62.89 -10.93 20.23
CA VAL A 647 -61.64 -10.53 19.57
C VAL A 647 -61.28 -9.13 20.02
N SER A 648 -60.07 -8.92 20.46
CA SER A 648 -59.57 -7.63 20.92
C SER A 648 -58.17 -7.39 20.42
N LEU A 649 -57.87 -6.14 20.00
CA LEU A 649 -56.48 -5.70 19.71
C LEU A 649 -55.97 -4.87 20.87
N VAL A 650 -54.77 -5.23 21.37
CA VAL A 650 -54.14 -4.52 22.52
C VAL A 650 -52.77 -3.97 22.11
N ASP A 651 -52.39 -2.83 22.67
CA ASP A 651 -51.06 -2.25 22.51
C ASP A 651 -50.04 -2.94 23.46
N LEU A 652 -48.75 -2.51 23.34
CA LEU A 652 -47.68 -3.08 24.18
C LEU A 652 -47.87 -2.83 25.68
N SER A 653 -48.67 -1.83 26.07
CA SER A 653 -49.03 -1.57 27.48
C SER A 653 -50.15 -2.47 28.00
N GLY A 654 -50.76 -3.26 27.12
CA GLY A 654 -51.90 -4.13 27.42
C GLY A 654 -53.27 -3.41 27.32
N ARG A 655 -53.32 -2.15 26.89
CA ARG A 655 -54.54 -1.40 26.72
C ARG A 655 -55.29 -1.90 25.48
N VAL A 656 -56.57 -2.19 25.59
CA VAL A 656 -57.41 -2.54 24.45
C VAL A 656 -57.64 -1.32 23.57
N VAL A 657 -57.19 -1.42 22.32
CA VAL A 657 -57.33 -0.36 21.28
C VAL A 657 -58.52 -0.65 20.36
N VAL A 658 -58.83 -1.90 20.14
CA VAL A 658 -60.07 -2.33 19.40
C VAL A 658 -60.69 -3.54 20.10
N ASN A 659 -61.97 -3.47 20.31
CA ASN A 659 -62.74 -4.55 20.93
C ASN A 659 -63.93 -4.94 20.02
N ASN A 660 -64.03 -6.23 19.67
CA ASN A 660 -65.04 -6.79 18.81
C ASN A 660 -65.61 -8.07 19.40
N ILE A 661 -66.91 -8.17 19.51
CA ILE A 661 -67.57 -9.35 20.01
C ILE A 661 -68.32 -10.02 18.82
N ARG A 662 -68.16 -11.35 18.70
CA ARG A 662 -68.89 -12.19 17.76
C ARG A 662 -69.60 -13.28 18.55
N ALA A 663 -70.92 -13.27 18.44
CA ALA A 663 -71.72 -14.21 19.16
C ALA A 663 -72.37 -15.20 18.21
N GLY A 664 -72.40 -16.48 18.57
CA GLY A 664 -73.28 -17.50 17.97
C GLY A 664 -72.92 -17.92 16.54
N PHE A 665 -71.67 -17.95 16.09
CA PHE A 665 -71.31 -18.46 14.78
C PHE A 665 -70.93 -19.93 14.80
N THR A 666 -71.26 -20.62 13.66
CA THR A 666 -70.80 -21.99 13.36
C THR A 666 -70.23 -22.01 11.94
N GLY A 667 -69.17 -22.73 11.72
CA GLY A 667 -68.48 -22.77 10.44
C GLY A 667 -67.37 -21.77 10.39
N GLN A 668 -67.35 -20.84 9.40
CA GLN A 668 -66.32 -19.79 9.22
C GLN A 668 -66.96 -18.39 9.35
N GLU A 669 -66.28 -17.50 10.02
CA GLU A 669 -66.62 -16.12 10.19
C GLU A 669 -65.39 -15.23 9.94
N THR A 670 -65.56 -14.06 9.31
CA THR A 670 -64.49 -13.11 9.09
C THR A 670 -64.76 -11.83 9.85
N VAL A 671 -63.83 -11.44 10.71
CA VAL A 671 -63.82 -10.13 11.39
C VAL A 671 -62.80 -9.24 10.72
N LEU A 672 -63.26 -8.08 10.24
CA LEU A 672 -62.39 -7.02 9.71
C LEU A 672 -62.19 -5.97 10.79
N ILE A 673 -60.95 -5.70 11.17
CA ILE A 673 -60.55 -4.72 12.16
C ILE A 673 -59.89 -3.57 11.44
N PRO A 674 -60.48 -2.34 11.45
CA PRO A 674 -59.79 -1.19 10.89
C PRO A 674 -58.61 -0.83 11.77
N VAL A 675 -57.44 -0.62 11.16
CA VAL A 675 -56.20 -0.29 11.84
C VAL A 675 -55.56 0.99 11.30
N SER A 676 -56.21 1.66 10.32
CA SER A 676 -55.76 2.90 9.72
C SER A 676 -55.52 4.05 10.72
N ASP A 677 -56.27 4.06 11.83
CA ASP A 677 -56.18 5.12 12.85
C ASP A 677 -55.21 4.77 13.99
N LEU A 678 -54.62 3.58 13.95
CA LEU A 678 -53.65 3.17 14.98
C LEU A 678 -52.23 3.59 14.60
N ALA A 679 -51.41 3.87 15.58
CA ALA A 679 -50.00 4.17 15.36
C ALA A 679 -49.25 2.96 14.78
N GLU A 680 -48.24 3.21 13.96
CA GLU A 680 -47.33 2.13 13.54
C GLU A 680 -46.65 1.50 14.77
N GLY A 681 -46.53 0.16 14.72
CA GLY A 681 -45.94 -0.57 15.83
C GLY A 681 -46.48 -1.98 16.01
N ILE A 682 -46.07 -2.60 17.11
CA ILE A 682 -46.44 -3.95 17.48
C ILE A 682 -47.72 -3.91 18.35
N TYR A 683 -48.70 -4.72 17.99
CA TYR A 683 -49.92 -4.95 18.71
C TYR A 683 -50.11 -6.46 18.94
N TYR A 684 -51.02 -6.83 19.85
CA TYR A 684 -51.39 -8.18 20.07
C TYR A 684 -52.90 -8.35 19.87
N LEU A 685 -53.29 -9.20 18.94
CA LEU A 685 -54.66 -9.64 18.80
C LEU A 685 -54.93 -10.75 19.84
N LYS A 686 -55.83 -10.47 20.76
CA LYS A 686 -56.29 -11.46 21.73
C LYS A 686 -57.67 -11.95 21.35
N TYR A 687 -57.91 -13.25 21.46
CA TYR A 687 -59.23 -13.85 21.30
C TYR A 687 -59.53 -14.73 22.48
N ALA A 688 -60.83 -14.74 22.87
CA ALA A 688 -61.35 -15.54 23.96
C ALA A 688 -62.72 -16.08 23.59
N ALA A 689 -62.89 -17.37 23.72
CA ALA A 689 -64.16 -18.14 23.65
C ALA A 689 -64.27 -19.00 24.89
N GLU A 690 -65.44 -19.58 25.14
CA GLU A 690 -65.77 -20.31 26.39
C GLU A 690 -64.72 -21.35 26.79
N ASN A 691 -64.07 -22.01 25.83
CA ASN A 691 -63.05 -23.04 26.07
C ASN A 691 -61.74 -22.81 25.28
N SER A 692 -61.49 -21.60 24.74
CA SER A 692 -60.31 -21.32 23.92
C SER A 692 -59.88 -19.85 24.08
N VAL A 693 -58.62 -19.64 24.41
CA VAL A 693 -57.99 -18.31 24.46
C VAL A 693 -56.67 -18.35 23.73
N GLY A 694 -56.33 -17.25 23.04
CA GLY A 694 -55.03 -17.13 22.35
C GLY A 694 -54.65 -15.70 22.03
N THR A 695 -53.41 -15.55 21.51
CA THR A 695 -52.85 -14.27 21.17
C THR A 695 -52.03 -14.40 19.91
N HIS A 696 -52.18 -13.43 18.98
CA HIS A 696 -51.36 -13.30 17.79
C HIS A 696 -50.63 -11.94 17.79
N LYS A 697 -49.35 -11.92 17.47
CA LYS A 697 -48.61 -10.67 17.27
C LYS A 697 -49.02 -10.05 15.93
N VAL A 698 -49.31 -8.77 15.91
CA VAL A 698 -49.69 -8.00 14.72
C VAL A 698 -48.75 -6.86 14.60
N LEU A 699 -48.20 -6.66 13.40
CA LEU A 699 -47.42 -5.47 13.06
C LEU A 699 -48.32 -4.54 12.23
N ILE A 700 -48.41 -3.27 12.61
CA ILE A 700 -49.05 -2.21 11.84
C ILE A 700 -47.95 -1.35 11.24
N SER A 701 -47.94 -1.23 9.91
CA SER A 701 -46.98 -0.45 9.14
C SER A 701 -47.70 0.18 7.94
N ARG A 702 -47.38 1.39 7.58
CA ARG A 702 -47.94 2.15 6.45
C ARG A 702 -46.94 2.33 5.34
#